data_d2ec576ece953e1bd81a5bcfc2a120d6
#
_entry.id   d2ec576ece953e1bd81a5bcfc2a120d6
#
_cell.length_a   1.000
_cell.length_b   1.000
_cell.length_c   1.000
_cell.angle_alpha   90.00
_cell.angle_beta   90.00
_cell.angle_gamma   90.00
#
_symmetry.space_group_name_H-M   'P 1'
#
loop_
_entity.id
_entity.type
_entity.pdbx_description
1 polymer ?
#
loop_
_entity_poly.entity_id
_entity_poly.type
_entity_poly.pdbx_seq_one_letter_code
_entity_poly.pdbx_strand_id
1 'polypeptide(L)'
;MALDDFMEFDESNFDPGHITETELTKEIRRDFLEYSMSVIVSRALPDVRDGLKPVQRRILYSMHEMNIGPDKAYRKSARIVGDTMGKYHPHGDSSIYGALVYLAQPWNMRTVLVDGHGNFGSMDGDDPAAMRYTEARMSKIAVEMLRDLEKDTVDMIDNYDGQEKEPTVLPSRYPNLIVNGSSGIAVGMATNVAPHNLGETIDGIFAVMDNPEITATELMNYMKGPDFPTGAYILGRSGIRQAFETGRGSVIMRAKTKIEEMPNGKSRIVVYELPYMVNKASLVERIATLVRDKVIEGITDLRDESNMDGIRVVIELRKDIQPDVMLNQLYRSTPLQSNFGVNNVVLFNGVPRQASMIDLLKGYIAFQDEVIVRRTQFDLKKAQDRAHILEGLRIAVDNLDAIIHTIRDSRDPNEAMPRLMEGFGLDEIQAKAILDMQFRRLTGLEREKIENEYQDLLIKIADFQDILSNHARVLQIIRDELSEVKAKFNDPRRSEIIDAIADVEDEDLIPVENIIITLSSNGYIKRLTTDTYHVQNRGGKGIKGMELHKDDIIDQFISMSTHDHLLVFTDKGKVYRMKGYNVPEFSRTSKGIPAINLISMEKTENIRALVPYSQDHDSKFLFFVTKQGIIKRTTFDEYENINKNGKIAIKLNEDDELAFVRSTDGNAEIIIAGSNGKAVRFLENTVRPLGRTARGVKGFNVDGGYVIGLATNLEGEYILTITENGFGKKSSLADYRMTRRGARGVKTVNVTQKSGKLVCMRAVRGDEDCMIMTAGGIVIRISLKQVSVYSRSAQGVKVINVKDDIVSSVAILEPEEDSEVVDISHNEVLDEGVFEETPDDEEDSIDNNEEDGTDSDSEE
;
A
#
# COMPACT_ATOMS: atom_id res chain seq x y z
N MET A 1 -1.42 55.93 -3.35
CA MET A 1 -2.43 56.31 -4.35
C MET A 1 -3.78 55.97 -3.78
N ALA A 2 -4.58 56.97 -3.66
CA ALA A 2 -5.69 57.10 -2.76
C ALA A 2 -6.88 56.18 -3.05
N LEU A 3 -7.52 55.74 -1.99
CA LEU A 3 -8.78 54.99 -1.91
C LEU A 3 -10.03 55.90 -2.10
N ASP A 4 -10.00 56.87 -2.99
CA ASP A 4 -11.03 57.92 -3.10
C ASP A 4 -11.77 57.99 -4.46
N ASP A 5 -11.93 56.85 -5.15
CA ASP A 5 -12.82 56.73 -6.31
C ASP A 5 -13.90 55.68 -6.08
N PHE A 6 -14.58 55.73 -4.92
CA PHE A 6 -15.92 55.16 -4.84
C PHE A 6 -16.87 56.19 -5.48
N MET A 7 -17.43 55.88 -6.66
CA MET A 7 -18.55 56.58 -7.25
C MET A 7 -19.58 56.84 -6.17
N GLU A 8 -19.83 58.13 -5.87
CA GLU A 8 -21.04 58.56 -5.14
C GLU A 8 -22.23 57.98 -5.88
N PHE A 9 -22.93 57.05 -5.25
CA PHE A 9 -24.18 56.48 -5.77
C PHE A 9 -25.21 57.62 -5.69
N ASP A 10 -25.61 58.13 -6.85
CA ASP A 10 -26.65 59.20 -6.95
C ASP A 10 -28.01 58.59 -6.58
N GLU A 11 -28.39 58.73 -5.30
CA GLU A 11 -29.66 58.25 -4.78
C GLU A 11 -30.90 58.93 -5.42
N SER A 12 -30.72 60.00 -6.21
CA SER A 12 -31.79 60.74 -6.82
C SER A 12 -32.42 60.09 -8.06
N ASN A 13 -31.77 59.07 -8.63
CA ASN A 13 -32.24 58.32 -9.80
C ASN A 13 -32.69 56.88 -9.50
N PHE A 14 -32.80 56.51 -8.19
CA PHE A 14 -33.19 55.17 -7.81
C PHE A 14 -34.74 55.11 -7.76
N ASP A 15 -35.35 54.37 -8.68
CA ASP A 15 -36.79 54.04 -8.60
C ASP A 15 -36.98 52.92 -7.56
N PRO A 16 -37.51 53.21 -6.35
CA PRO A 16 -37.71 52.21 -5.31
C PRO A 16 -38.87 51.25 -5.60
N GLY A 17 -39.47 51.30 -6.79
CA GLY A 17 -40.67 50.50 -7.09
C GLY A 17 -40.52 49.01 -7.14
N HIS A 18 -39.26 48.47 -7.10
CA HIS A 18 -39.00 47.01 -7.13
C HIS A 18 -38.09 46.48 -6.02
N ILE A 19 -37.90 47.25 -4.93
CA ILE A 19 -37.14 46.77 -3.76
C ILE A 19 -38.08 45.92 -2.91
N THR A 20 -37.85 44.62 -2.86
CA THR A 20 -38.48 43.69 -1.95
C THR A 20 -37.54 43.41 -0.77
N GLU A 21 -37.98 43.70 0.44
CA GLU A 21 -37.26 43.26 1.65
C GLU A 21 -37.33 41.75 1.78
N THR A 22 -36.19 41.09 1.66
CA THR A 22 -36.06 39.64 1.82
C THR A 22 -35.13 39.34 3.00
N GLU A 23 -35.50 38.38 3.84
CA GLU A 23 -34.64 37.90 4.93
C GLU A 23 -33.41 37.21 4.33
N LEU A 24 -32.21 37.76 4.60
CA LEU A 24 -30.92 37.26 4.09
C LEU A 24 -30.76 35.75 4.31
N THR A 25 -31.17 35.22 5.44
CA THR A 25 -31.11 33.78 5.75
C THR A 25 -31.96 32.91 4.79
N LYS A 26 -33.11 33.40 4.37
CA LYS A 26 -33.99 32.69 3.40
C LYS A 26 -33.39 32.71 2.01
N GLU A 27 -32.84 33.86 1.60
CA GLU A 27 -32.24 34.03 0.27
C GLU A 27 -30.99 33.14 0.17
N ILE A 28 -30.06 33.24 1.10
CA ILE A 28 -28.87 32.39 1.11
C ILE A 28 -29.23 30.90 1.12
N ARG A 29 -30.25 30.50 1.89
CA ARG A 29 -30.69 29.08 1.91
C ARG A 29 -31.24 28.65 0.55
N ARG A 30 -32.03 29.48 -0.13
CA ARG A 30 -32.56 29.18 -1.45
C ARG A 30 -31.45 29.07 -2.48
N ASP A 31 -30.60 30.08 -2.56
CA ASP A 31 -29.51 30.14 -3.56
C ASP A 31 -28.48 29.02 -3.34
N PHE A 32 -28.17 28.70 -2.05
CA PHE A 32 -27.29 27.59 -1.73
C PHE A 32 -27.91 26.24 -2.13
N LEU A 33 -29.22 26.08 -1.99
CA LEU A 33 -29.92 24.86 -2.40
C LEU A 33 -29.87 24.72 -3.93
N GLU A 34 -30.20 25.79 -4.68
CA GLU A 34 -30.13 25.79 -6.15
C GLU A 34 -28.71 25.53 -6.67
N TYR A 35 -27.72 26.20 -6.09
CA TYR A 35 -26.30 25.93 -6.38
C TYR A 35 -25.91 24.48 -6.10
N SER A 36 -26.29 23.97 -4.93
CA SER A 36 -25.99 22.58 -4.53
C SER A 36 -26.61 21.57 -5.49
N MET A 37 -27.87 21.76 -5.84
CA MET A 37 -28.56 20.91 -6.83
C MET A 37 -27.88 20.96 -8.19
N SER A 38 -27.50 22.13 -8.66
CA SER A 38 -26.77 22.31 -9.93
C SER A 38 -25.43 21.56 -9.90
N VAL A 39 -24.64 21.69 -8.83
CA VAL A 39 -23.36 20.99 -8.69
C VAL A 39 -23.55 19.48 -8.63
N ILE A 40 -24.58 18.98 -7.96
CA ILE A 40 -24.87 17.55 -7.83
C ILE A 40 -25.30 16.96 -9.17
N VAL A 41 -26.33 17.54 -9.80
CA VAL A 41 -27.00 16.97 -10.98
C VAL A 41 -26.25 17.31 -12.29
N SER A 42 -25.74 18.55 -12.39
CA SER A 42 -25.24 19.09 -13.67
C SER A 42 -23.71 19.22 -13.74
N ARG A 43 -22.94 18.71 -12.75
CA ARG A 43 -21.48 18.86 -12.75
C ARG A 43 -20.69 17.63 -12.27
N ALA A 44 -20.94 17.16 -11.02
CA ALA A 44 -20.00 16.28 -10.32
C ALA A 44 -20.33 14.80 -10.41
N LEU A 45 -21.61 14.43 -10.43
CA LEU A 45 -22.04 13.04 -10.41
C LEU A 45 -22.30 12.48 -11.81
N PRO A 46 -21.91 11.22 -12.07
CA PRO A 46 -22.26 10.54 -13.33
C PRO A 46 -23.70 10.03 -13.30
N ASP A 47 -24.32 9.92 -14.47
CA ASP A 47 -25.60 9.24 -14.65
C ASP A 47 -25.37 7.72 -14.72
N VAL A 48 -26.23 6.91 -14.12
CA VAL A 48 -26.12 5.44 -14.11
C VAL A 48 -26.19 4.84 -15.52
N ARG A 49 -26.90 5.51 -16.44
CA ARG A 49 -27.19 5.06 -17.80
C ARG A 49 -25.97 5.09 -18.71
N ASP A 50 -25.24 6.20 -18.76
CA ASP A 50 -24.07 6.37 -19.63
C ASP A 50 -22.72 6.55 -18.89
N GLY A 51 -22.77 6.73 -17.56
CA GLY A 51 -21.57 6.86 -16.73
C GLY A 51 -20.79 8.16 -16.93
N LEU A 52 -21.37 9.14 -17.62
CA LEU A 52 -20.68 10.38 -17.96
C LEU A 52 -21.13 11.55 -17.09
N LYS A 53 -20.20 12.46 -16.83
CA LYS A 53 -20.51 13.81 -16.36
C LYS A 53 -20.97 14.67 -17.54
N PRO A 54 -21.76 15.72 -17.30
CA PRO A 54 -22.26 16.57 -18.41
C PRO A 54 -21.18 17.08 -19.35
N VAL A 55 -20.04 17.56 -18.83
CA VAL A 55 -18.92 18.03 -19.68
C VAL A 55 -18.36 16.93 -20.58
N GLN A 56 -18.24 15.68 -20.08
CA GLN A 56 -17.73 14.55 -20.85
C GLN A 56 -18.70 14.15 -21.96
N ARG A 57 -20.00 14.12 -21.62
CA ARG A 57 -21.09 13.84 -22.59
C ARG A 57 -21.11 14.88 -23.72
N ARG A 58 -21.00 16.15 -23.38
CA ARG A 58 -20.99 17.27 -24.35
C ARG A 58 -19.76 17.22 -25.24
N ILE A 59 -18.60 16.84 -24.73
CA ILE A 59 -17.38 16.66 -25.55
C ILE A 59 -17.60 15.55 -26.60
N LEU A 60 -18.08 14.37 -26.19
CA LEU A 60 -18.31 13.26 -27.12
C LEU A 60 -19.40 13.58 -28.13
N TYR A 61 -20.48 14.28 -27.71
CA TYR A 61 -21.56 14.73 -28.60
C TYR A 61 -21.07 15.77 -29.62
N SER A 62 -20.30 16.78 -29.21
CA SER A 62 -19.66 17.73 -30.10
C SER A 62 -18.75 17.06 -31.13
N MET A 63 -17.93 16.08 -30.69
CA MET A 63 -17.10 15.30 -31.61
C MET A 63 -17.91 14.48 -32.62
N HIS A 64 -19.08 13.97 -32.21
CA HIS A 64 -20.00 13.27 -33.08
C HIS A 64 -20.60 14.21 -34.17
N GLU A 65 -21.14 15.36 -33.75
CA GLU A 65 -21.69 16.38 -34.66
C GLU A 65 -20.64 16.90 -35.64
N MET A 66 -19.41 17.07 -35.22
CA MET A 66 -18.28 17.41 -36.08
C MET A 66 -17.81 16.25 -36.97
N ASN A 67 -18.38 15.04 -36.85
CA ASN A 67 -17.99 13.83 -37.57
C ASN A 67 -16.50 13.49 -37.40
N ILE A 68 -16.00 13.55 -36.17
CA ILE A 68 -14.62 13.22 -35.80
C ILE A 68 -14.54 11.79 -35.27
N GLY A 69 -14.83 10.82 -36.15
CA GLY A 69 -14.80 9.38 -35.83
C GLY A 69 -13.37 8.77 -35.89
N PRO A 70 -13.19 7.51 -35.44
CA PRO A 70 -11.90 6.82 -35.41
C PRO A 70 -11.28 6.62 -36.80
N ASP A 71 -12.10 6.62 -37.86
CA ASP A 71 -11.65 6.47 -39.25
C ASP A 71 -11.28 7.81 -39.91
N LYS A 72 -11.45 8.91 -39.21
CA LYS A 72 -11.18 10.25 -39.69
C LYS A 72 -9.84 10.77 -39.21
N ALA A 73 -9.34 11.80 -39.90
CA ALA A 73 -8.14 12.49 -39.45
C ALA A 73 -8.34 13.15 -38.08
N TYR A 74 -7.29 13.16 -37.27
CA TYR A 74 -7.25 13.92 -36.02
C TYR A 74 -7.59 15.41 -36.25
N ARG A 75 -8.18 16.04 -35.26
CA ARG A 75 -8.48 17.47 -35.23
C ARG A 75 -7.81 18.12 -34.04
N LYS A 76 -7.39 19.38 -34.20
CA LYS A 76 -6.84 20.16 -33.07
C LYS A 76 -7.80 20.16 -31.89
N SER A 77 -7.32 19.87 -30.70
CA SER A 77 -8.13 19.85 -29.47
C SER A 77 -8.83 21.17 -29.23
N ALA A 78 -8.18 22.30 -29.59
CA ALA A 78 -8.77 23.64 -29.52
C ALA A 78 -10.05 23.77 -30.31
N ARG A 79 -10.21 23.06 -31.45
CA ARG A 79 -11.45 23.09 -32.23
C ARG A 79 -12.58 22.35 -31.52
N ILE A 80 -12.28 21.22 -30.93
CA ILE A 80 -13.26 20.42 -30.16
C ILE A 80 -13.72 21.21 -28.93
N VAL A 81 -12.76 21.78 -28.19
CA VAL A 81 -13.03 22.62 -27.01
C VAL A 81 -13.87 23.84 -27.37
N GLY A 82 -13.53 24.53 -28.46
CA GLY A 82 -14.26 25.71 -28.92
C GLY A 82 -15.70 25.42 -29.34
N ASP A 83 -15.94 24.30 -30.06
CA ASP A 83 -17.30 23.88 -30.46
C ASP A 83 -18.14 23.46 -29.23
N THR A 84 -17.55 22.65 -28.32
CA THR A 84 -18.19 22.25 -27.07
C THR A 84 -18.56 23.45 -26.21
N MET A 85 -17.64 24.43 -26.07
CA MET A 85 -17.86 25.65 -25.28
C MET A 85 -18.95 26.54 -25.89
N GLY A 86 -18.89 26.73 -27.19
CA GLY A 86 -19.81 27.63 -27.86
C GLY A 86 -21.24 27.13 -27.97
N LYS A 87 -21.44 25.82 -28.14
CA LYS A 87 -22.75 25.22 -28.34
C LYS A 87 -23.39 24.63 -27.09
N TYR A 88 -22.60 23.97 -26.20
CA TYR A 88 -23.18 23.12 -25.18
C TYR A 88 -22.72 23.41 -23.74
N HIS A 89 -21.48 23.86 -23.53
CA HIS A 89 -20.92 23.95 -22.20
C HIS A 89 -20.35 25.34 -21.88
N PRO A 90 -21.16 26.28 -21.32
CA PRO A 90 -20.78 27.66 -21.11
C PRO A 90 -19.83 27.84 -19.90
N HIS A 91 -18.66 27.22 -19.97
CA HIS A 91 -17.62 27.29 -18.93
C HIS A 91 -16.24 27.48 -19.57
N GLY A 92 -15.21 27.73 -18.72
CA GLY A 92 -13.85 28.00 -19.19
C GLY A 92 -13.26 26.86 -20.05
N ASP A 93 -12.54 27.23 -21.09
CA ASP A 93 -11.89 26.34 -22.06
C ASP A 93 -10.90 25.39 -21.42
N SER A 94 -10.18 25.82 -20.38
CA SER A 94 -9.24 24.99 -19.61
C SER A 94 -9.93 23.83 -18.89
N SER A 95 -11.15 24.05 -18.39
CA SER A 95 -11.97 23.00 -17.75
C SER A 95 -12.42 21.94 -18.76
N ILE A 96 -12.87 22.38 -19.95
CA ILE A 96 -13.29 21.49 -21.04
C ILE A 96 -12.09 20.71 -21.58
N TYR A 97 -10.94 21.41 -21.77
CA TYR A 97 -9.73 20.76 -22.22
C TYR A 97 -9.22 19.72 -21.22
N GLY A 98 -9.22 20.04 -19.92
CA GLY A 98 -8.87 19.07 -18.86
C GLY A 98 -9.76 17.83 -18.88
N ALA A 99 -11.05 17.98 -19.13
CA ALA A 99 -11.96 16.84 -19.28
C ALA A 99 -11.67 16.02 -20.56
N LEU A 100 -11.37 16.66 -21.69
CA LEU A 100 -10.94 15.99 -22.92
C LEU A 100 -9.65 15.20 -22.71
N VAL A 101 -8.67 15.81 -22.04
CA VAL A 101 -7.39 15.18 -21.70
C VAL A 101 -7.62 13.94 -20.83
N TYR A 102 -8.42 14.04 -19.78
CA TYR A 102 -8.75 12.92 -18.91
C TYR A 102 -9.32 11.72 -19.68
N LEU A 103 -10.22 11.96 -20.65
CA LEU A 103 -10.81 10.89 -21.48
C LEU A 103 -9.81 10.21 -22.43
N ALA A 104 -8.63 10.83 -22.66
CA ALA A 104 -7.57 10.29 -23.50
C ALA A 104 -6.44 9.60 -22.73
N GLN A 105 -6.41 9.70 -21.39
CA GLN A 105 -5.30 9.20 -20.58
C GLN A 105 -5.47 7.71 -20.20
N PRO A 106 -4.59 6.80 -20.67
CA PRO A 106 -4.73 5.36 -20.44
C PRO A 106 -4.45 4.91 -19.00
N TRP A 107 -3.85 5.77 -18.17
CA TRP A 107 -3.66 5.53 -16.74
C TRP A 107 -4.84 6.00 -15.88
N ASN A 108 -5.75 6.82 -16.44
CA ASN A 108 -6.98 7.26 -15.78
C ASN A 108 -8.21 6.48 -16.22
N MET A 109 -8.29 6.12 -17.51
CA MET A 109 -9.42 5.41 -18.11
C MET A 109 -9.05 3.94 -18.33
N ARG A 110 -9.88 3.01 -17.83
CA ARG A 110 -9.72 1.58 -18.12
C ARG A 110 -9.85 1.27 -19.60
N THR A 111 -10.76 2.01 -20.25
CA THR A 111 -10.95 2.00 -21.70
C THR A 111 -11.07 3.46 -22.16
N VAL A 112 -10.10 3.97 -22.90
CA VAL A 112 -10.08 5.36 -23.35
C VAL A 112 -11.19 5.68 -24.33
N LEU A 113 -11.83 6.83 -24.16
CA LEU A 113 -12.91 7.30 -25.04
C LEU A 113 -12.41 8.26 -26.12
N VAL A 114 -11.28 8.89 -25.90
CA VAL A 114 -10.65 9.83 -26.84
C VAL A 114 -9.30 9.27 -27.25
N ASP A 115 -9.07 9.20 -28.55
CA ASP A 115 -7.79 8.85 -29.16
C ASP A 115 -7.00 10.15 -29.37
N GLY A 116 -6.00 10.38 -28.50
CA GLY A 116 -5.20 11.59 -28.46
C GLY A 116 -3.87 11.43 -29.21
N HIS A 117 -3.45 12.51 -29.94
CA HIS A 117 -2.16 12.59 -30.60
C HIS A 117 -1.39 13.82 -30.12
N GLY A 118 -0.20 13.62 -29.59
CA GLY A 118 0.63 14.62 -28.93
C GLY A 118 0.83 14.34 -27.43
N ASN A 119 1.24 15.37 -26.69
CA ASN A 119 1.45 15.24 -25.23
C ASN A 119 0.15 15.53 -24.47
N PHE A 120 -0.43 14.48 -23.88
CA PHE A 120 -1.62 14.53 -23.02
C PHE A 120 -1.27 14.38 -21.51
N GLY A 121 -0.03 14.73 -21.14
CA GLY A 121 0.46 14.59 -19.77
C GLY A 121 1.16 13.25 -19.51
N SER A 122 1.57 13.03 -18.27
CA SER A 122 2.24 11.79 -17.84
C SER A 122 1.76 11.33 -16.45
N MET A 123 2.17 10.13 -16.05
CA MET A 123 1.94 9.61 -14.69
C MET A 123 2.77 10.34 -13.62
N ASP A 124 3.73 11.15 -14.01
CA ASP A 124 4.50 12.03 -13.14
C ASP A 124 3.75 13.32 -12.77
N GLY A 125 2.57 13.52 -13.38
CA GLY A 125 1.76 14.70 -13.16
C GLY A 125 2.17 15.88 -14.04
N ASP A 126 2.94 15.62 -15.10
CA ASP A 126 3.21 16.66 -16.10
C ASP A 126 1.93 17.12 -16.77
N ASP A 127 1.81 18.42 -16.98
CA ASP A 127 0.69 19.00 -17.66
C ASP A 127 0.66 18.61 -19.15
N PRO A 128 -0.53 18.46 -19.73
CA PRO A 128 -0.66 18.28 -21.17
C PRO A 128 -0.16 19.52 -21.91
N ALA A 129 0.33 19.34 -23.13
CA ALA A 129 0.63 20.45 -24.00
C ALA A 129 -0.63 21.30 -24.28
N ALA A 130 -0.47 22.59 -24.53
CA ALA A 130 -1.61 23.47 -24.81
C ALA A 130 -2.47 22.93 -25.98
N MET A 131 -3.80 23.11 -25.91
CA MET A 131 -4.79 22.55 -26.84
C MET A 131 -4.60 22.88 -28.32
N ARG A 132 -3.80 23.93 -28.63
CA ARG A 132 -3.40 24.29 -29.99
C ARG A 132 -2.37 23.33 -30.59
N TYR A 133 -1.64 22.57 -29.76
CA TYR A 133 -0.63 21.60 -30.20
C TYR A 133 -1.19 20.18 -30.27
N THR A 134 -2.00 19.78 -29.32
CA THR A 134 -2.60 18.44 -29.27
C THR A 134 -3.71 18.25 -30.29
N GLU A 135 -3.93 17.02 -30.72
CA GLU A 135 -4.97 16.61 -31.63
C GLU A 135 -5.73 15.44 -31.05
N ALA A 136 -7.03 15.33 -31.38
CA ALA A 136 -7.87 14.26 -30.85
C ALA A 136 -8.92 13.81 -31.87
N ARG A 137 -9.39 12.58 -31.68
CA ARG A 137 -10.57 11.99 -32.33
C ARG A 137 -11.24 11.01 -31.39
N MET A 138 -12.46 10.59 -31.68
CA MET A 138 -13.14 9.53 -30.89
C MET A 138 -12.37 8.21 -31.02
N SER A 139 -12.28 7.46 -29.93
CA SER A 139 -11.84 6.08 -29.98
C SER A 139 -12.91 5.17 -30.59
N LYS A 140 -12.54 3.94 -30.97
CA LYS A 140 -13.48 2.99 -31.57
C LYS A 140 -14.65 2.65 -30.63
N ILE A 141 -14.38 2.52 -29.33
CA ILE A 141 -15.43 2.21 -28.35
C ILE A 141 -16.32 3.42 -28.03
N ALA A 142 -15.83 4.65 -28.16
CA ALA A 142 -16.64 5.83 -27.97
C ALA A 142 -17.78 5.92 -29.01
N VAL A 143 -17.62 5.36 -30.20
CA VAL A 143 -18.68 5.26 -31.20
C VAL A 143 -19.84 4.40 -30.72
N GLU A 144 -19.55 3.35 -29.94
CA GLU A 144 -20.63 2.51 -29.35
C GLU A 144 -21.42 3.28 -28.26
N MET A 145 -20.85 4.33 -27.67
CA MET A 145 -21.60 5.24 -26.77
C MET A 145 -22.67 6.05 -27.48
N LEU A 146 -22.42 6.42 -28.75
CA LEU A 146 -23.24 7.33 -29.55
C LEU A 146 -24.09 6.61 -30.59
N ARG A 147 -23.95 5.27 -30.68
CA ARG A 147 -24.65 4.47 -31.69
C ARG A 147 -26.16 4.59 -31.55
N ASP A 148 -26.82 4.73 -32.67
CA ASP A 148 -28.29 4.89 -32.79
C ASP A 148 -28.86 6.16 -32.08
N LEU A 149 -28.03 7.21 -31.84
CA LEU A 149 -28.47 8.46 -31.23
C LEU A 149 -29.52 9.18 -32.12
N GLU A 150 -29.37 9.09 -33.44
CA GLU A 150 -30.30 9.66 -34.43
C GLU A 150 -31.63 8.94 -34.55
N LYS A 151 -31.84 7.83 -33.79
CA LYS A 151 -33.06 7.03 -33.80
C LYS A 151 -34.00 7.30 -32.62
N ASP A 152 -33.96 8.49 -32.08
CA ASP A 152 -34.83 8.91 -30.95
C ASP A 152 -34.73 8.01 -29.70
N THR A 153 -33.54 7.45 -29.50
CA THR A 153 -33.28 6.50 -28.41
C THR A 153 -33.18 7.14 -27.02
N VAL A 154 -32.91 8.46 -26.98
CA VAL A 154 -32.74 9.26 -25.75
C VAL A 154 -33.47 10.61 -25.94
N ASP A 155 -33.77 11.26 -24.81
CA ASP A 155 -34.42 12.58 -24.85
C ASP A 155 -33.40 13.66 -25.17
N MET A 156 -33.81 14.56 -26.08
CA MET A 156 -33.07 15.76 -26.45
C MET A 156 -33.65 16.98 -25.73
N ILE A 157 -32.79 17.79 -25.15
CA ILE A 157 -33.13 19.05 -24.45
C ILE A 157 -32.50 20.21 -25.18
N ASP A 158 -33.07 21.42 -24.99
CA ASP A 158 -32.41 22.62 -25.46
C ASP A 158 -31.15 22.91 -24.66
N ASN A 159 -30.11 23.41 -25.36
CA ASN A 159 -28.88 23.85 -24.73
C ASN A 159 -29.11 25.11 -23.88
N TYR A 160 -28.04 25.69 -23.31
CA TYR A 160 -28.09 26.82 -22.39
C TYR A 160 -28.72 28.09 -22.99
N ASP A 161 -28.69 28.29 -24.31
CA ASP A 161 -29.24 29.48 -25.03
C ASP A 161 -30.46 29.17 -25.92
N GLY A 162 -30.92 27.91 -25.96
CA GLY A 162 -32.06 27.43 -26.72
C GLY A 162 -31.85 27.40 -28.23
N GLN A 163 -30.62 27.52 -28.75
CA GLN A 163 -30.34 27.51 -30.18
C GLN A 163 -30.01 26.13 -30.72
N GLU A 164 -29.44 25.26 -29.88
CA GLU A 164 -29.05 23.90 -30.23
C GLU A 164 -29.72 22.88 -29.30
N LYS A 165 -29.70 21.61 -29.67
CA LYS A 165 -30.20 20.53 -28.85
C LYS A 165 -29.06 19.60 -28.39
N GLU A 166 -29.13 19.17 -27.17
CA GLU A 166 -28.18 18.21 -26.61
C GLU A 166 -28.90 16.98 -26.00
N PRO A 167 -28.29 15.80 -26.05
CA PRO A 167 -28.86 14.60 -25.42
C PRO A 167 -28.74 14.66 -23.88
N THR A 168 -29.79 14.24 -23.18
CA THR A 168 -29.79 14.13 -21.73
C THR A 168 -28.78 13.09 -21.25
N VAL A 169 -28.67 11.98 -22.00
CA VAL A 169 -27.70 10.88 -21.84
C VAL A 169 -27.35 10.32 -23.21
N LEU A 170 -26.22 9.59 -23.32
CA LEU A 170 -25.90 8.87 -24.56
C LEU A 170 -26.51 7.46 -24.52
N PRO A 171 -26.84 6.85 -25.67
CA PRO A 171 -27.39 5.46 -25.73
C PRO A 171 -26.51 4.39 -25.10
N SER A 172 -25.20 4.62 -25.09
CA SER A 172 -24.18 3.86 -24.36
C SER A 172 -24.31 2.33 -24.47
N ARG A 173 -24.01 1.77 -25.63
CA ARG A 173 -24.14 0.33 -25.93
C ARG A 173 -23.19 -0.56 -25.10
N TYR A 174 -22.37 0.01 -24.24
CA TYR A 174 -21.57 -0.72 -23.26
C TYR A 174 -21.63 -0.05 -21.89
N PRO A 175 -21.41 -0.78 -20.78
CA PRO A 175 -21.61 -0.27 -19.41
C PRO A 175 -20.45 0.64 -18.96
N ASN A 176 -20.34 1.83 -19.55
CA ASN A 176 -19.22 2.74 -19.35
C ASN A 176 -18.98 3.11 -17.88
N LEU A 177 -20.05 3.34 -17.08
CA LEU A 177 -19.93 3.67 -15.67
C LEU A 177 -19.13 2.62 -14.89
N ILE A 178 -19.41 1.35 -15.13
CA ILE A 178 -18.79 0.23 -14.39
C ILE A 178 -17.39 -0.05 -14.95
N VAL A 179 -17.23 0.05 -16.27
CA VAL A 179 -15.93 -0.24 -16.94
C VAL A 179 -14.90 0.83 -16.61
N ASN A 180 -15.24 2.11 -16.76
CA ASN A 180 -14.30 3.22 -16.56
C ASN A 180 -14.32 3.81 -15.15
N GLY A 181 -15.38 3.54 -14.39
CA GLY A 181 -15.58 4.21 -13.11
C GLY A 181 -15.86 5.71 -13.26
N SER A 182 -15.96 6.38 -12.14
CA SER A 182 -16.07 7.85 -12.09
C SER A 182 -15.69 8.33 -10.70
N SER A 183 -15.00 9.46 -10.59
CA SER A 183 -14.77 10.13 -9.31
C SER A 183 -15.24 11.59 -9.40
N GLY A 184 -15.84 12.12 -8.32
CA GLY A 184 -16.34 13.47 -8.30
C GLY A 184 -16.69 13.94 -6.90
N ILE A 185 -16.52 15.25 -6.68
CA ILE A 185 -16.83 15.92 -5.41
C ILE A 185 -17.96 16.89 -5.66
N ALA A 186 -19.11 16.64 -5.03
CA ALA A 186 -20.28 17.52 -5.06
C ALA A 186 -20.46 18.22 -3.71
N VAL A 187 -21.54 18.99 -3.57
CA VAL A 187 -21.88 19.59 -2.29
C VAL A 187 -22.54 18.54 -1.38
N GLY A 188 -21.93 18.27 -0.25
CA GLY A 188 -22.45 17.33 0.75
C GLY A 188 -22.28 15.84 0.42
N MET A 189 -21.77 15.50 -0.77
CA MET A 189 -21.51 14.11 -1.19
C MET A 189 -20.36 14.01 -2.18
N ALA A 190 -19.78 12.82 -2.28
CA ALA A 190 -18.76 12.51 -3.27
C ALA A 190 -19.06 11.15 -3.91
N THR A 191 -18.62 10.95 -5.13
CA THR A 191 -18.65 9.66 -5.82
C THR A 191 -17.24 9.16 -6.09
N ASN A 192 -17.03 7.85 -5.99
CA ASN A 192 -15.79 7.19 -6.35
C ASN A 192 -16.08 5.75 -6.77
N VAL A 193 -16.49 5.59 -8.03
CA VAL A 193 -16.82 4.29 -8.64
C VAL A 193 -15.53 3.68 -9.18
N ALA A 194 -15.20 2.49 -8.76
CA ALA A 194 -14.01 1.79 -9.23
C ALA A 194 -14.18 1.28 -10.66
N PRO A 195 -13.14 1.30 -11.52
CA PRO A 195 -13.16 0.71 -12.85
C PRO A 195 -13.12 -0.82 -12.79
N HIS A 196 -13.73 -1.49 -13.78
CA HIS A 196 -13.80 -2.95 -13.88
C HIS A 196 -13.45 -3.44 -15.30
N ASN A 197 -13.12 -4.71 -15.43
CA ASN A 197 -12.86 -5.35 -16.71
C ASN A 197 -14.16 -5.43 -17.53
N LEU A 198 -14.07 -5.08 -18.83
CA LEU A 198 -15.22 -5.07 -19.73
C LEU A 198 -15.87 -6.46 -19.86
N GLY A 199 -15.06 -7.50 -20.07
CA GLY A 199 -15.57 -8.88 -20.23
C GLY A 199 -16.25 -9.39 -18.97
N GLU A 200 -15.63 -9.19 -17.79
CA GLU A 200 -16.23 -9.57 -16.51
C GLU A 200 -17.53 -8.79 -16.22
N THR A 201 -17.58 -7.51 -16.59
CA THR A 201 -18.79 -6.69 -16.42
C THR A 201 -19.93 -7.19 -17.28
N ILE A 202 -19.66 -7.54 -18.54
CA ILE A 202 -20.67 -8.10 -19.45
C ILE A 202 -21.15 -9.47 -18.94
N ASP A 203 -20.24 -10.32 -18.45
CA ASP A 203 -20.62 -11.60 -17.84
C ASP A 203 -21.50 -11.40 -16.60
N GLY A 204 -21.18 -10.37 -15.78
CA GLY A 204 -22.01 -9.96 -14.66
C GLY A 204 -23.40 -9.47 -15.06
N ILE A 205 -23.52 -8.70 -16.17
CA ILE A 205 -24.81 -8.30 -16.74
C ILE A 205 -25.62 -9.54 -17.13
N PHE A 206 -25.01 -10.49 -17.84
CA PHE A 206 -25.69 -11.72 -18.23
C PHE A 206 -26.15 -12.53 -17.03
N ALA A 207 -25.33 -12.64 -15.98
CA ALA A 207 -25.71 -13.32 -14.75
C ALA A 207 -26.91 -12.67 -14.04
N VAL A 208 -26.99 -11.32 -14.03
CA VAL A 208 -28.14 -10.58 -13.47
C VAL A 208 -29.38 -10.74 -14.35
N MET A 209 -29.24 -10.79 -15.68
CA MET A 209 -30.36 -11.07 -16.60
C MET A 209 -30.92 -12.47 -16.42
N ASP A 210 -30.05 -13.46 -16.19
CA ASP A 210 -30.46 -14.88 -16.00
C ASP A 210 -31.04 -15.08 -14.58
N ASN A 211 -30.55 -14.39 -13.56
CA ASN A 211 -31.03 -14.45 -12.18
C ASN A 211 -31.13 -13.03 -11.57
N PRO A 212 -32.27 -12.34 -11.65
CA PRO A 212 -32.46 -11.01 -11.08
C PRO A 212 -32.28 -10.93 -9.56
N GLU A 213 -32.35 -12.04 -8.83
CA GLU A 213 -32.18 -12.13 -7.39
C GLU A 213 -30.76 -12.60 -6.98
N ILE A 214 -29.81 -12.57 -7.92
CA ILE A 214 -28.40 -12.93 -7.66
C ILE A 214 -27.82 -12.13 -6.49
N THR A 215 -27.11 -12.81 -5.60
CA THR A 215 -26.42 -12.16 -4.49
C THR A 215 -25.08 -11.56 -4.93
N ALA A 216 -24.56 -10.58 -4.17
CA ALA A 216 -23.24 -10.00 -4.46
C ALA A 216 -22.11 -11.05 -4.44
N THR A 217 -22.21 -12.03 -3.56
CA THR A 217 -21.22 -13.13 -3.46
C THR A 217 -21.25 -14.02 -4.70
N GLU A 218 -22.43 -14.34 -5.23
CA GLU A 218 -22.58 -15.12 -6.46
C GLU A 218 -22.13 -14.33 -7.68
N LEU A 219 -22.41 -13.01 -7.73
CA LEU A 219 -21.95 -12.11 -8.78
C LEU A 219 -20.42 -12.07 -8.86
N MET A 220 -19.71 -12.19 -7.73
CA MET A 220 -18.23 -12.22 -7.72
C MET A 220 -17.63 -13.45 -8.42
N ASN A 221 -18.40 -14.47 -8.78
CA ASN A 221 -17.93 -15.56 -9.63
C ASN A 221 -17.75 -15.11 -11.09
N TYR A 222 -18.51 -14.11 -11.53
CA TYR A 222 -18.48 -13.53 -12.88
C TYR A 222 -17.64 -12.26 -12.92
N MET A 223 -17.84 -11.36 -11.95
CA MET A 223 -17.07 -10.12 -11.76
C MET A 223 -16.18 -10.27 -10.53
N LYS A 224 -14.88 -10.49 -10.74
CA LYS A 224 -13.94 -10.75 -9.62
C LYS A 224 -13.72 -9.55 -8.73
N GLY A 225 -13.88 -8.32 -9.25
CA GLY A 225 -13.68 -7.06 -8.57
C GLY A 225 -13.09 -5.97 -9.47
N PRO A 226 -12.70 -4.82 -8.91
CA PRO A 226 -12.08 -3.72 -9.65
C PRO A 226 -10.90 -4.17 -10.52
N ASP A 227 -10.72 -3.52 -11.66
CA ASP A 227 -9.62 -3.73 -12.61
C ASP A 227 -9.04 -2.37 -13.01
N PHE A 228 -8.00 -1.96 -12.30
CA PHE A 228 -7.45 -0.61 -12.43
C PHE A 228 -6.60 -0.44 -13.69
N PRO A 229 -6.65 0.72 -14.36
CA PRO A 229 -5.86 1.01 -15.56
C PRO A 229 -4.36 0.76 -15.40
N THR A 230 -3.81 1.07 -14.23
CA THR A 230 -2.38 0.97 -13.90
C THR A 230 -1.94 -0.43 -13.44
N GLY A 231 -2.84 -1.42 -13.42
CA GLY A 231 -2.55 -2.77 -12.94
C GLY A 231 -2.47 -2.86 -11.43
N ALA A 232 -1.33 -3.26 -10.89
CA ALA A 232 -1.05 -3.48 -9.47
C ALA A 232 -1.80 -4.67 -8.84
N TYR A 233 -1.44 -5.02 -7.60
CA TYR A 233 -2.15 -6.03 -6.81
C TYR A 233 -3.33 -5.43 -6.07
N ILE A 234 -4.40 -6.20 -5.91
CA ILE A 234 -5.49 -5.94 -4.98
C ILE A 234 -5.40 -6.97 -3.86
N LEU A 235 -5.35 -6.51 -2.60
CA LEU A 235 -5.19 -7.36 -1.42
C LEU A 235 -6.54 -7.71 -0.80
N GLY A 236 -6.85 -9.01 -0.80
CA GLY A 236 -8.06 -9.54 -0.19
C GLY A 236 -9.35 -9.24 -0.95
N ARG A 237 -10.43 -9.91 -0.56
CA ARG A 237 -11.75 -9.83 -1.21
C ARG A 237 -12.83 -9.21 -0.34
N SER A 238 -12.56 -8.96 0.95
CA SER A 238 -13.55 -8.45 1.90
C SER A 238 -14.06 -7.05 1.53
N GLY A 239 -13.12 -6.13 1.17
CA GLY A 239 -13.46 -4.78 0.74
C GLY A 239 -14.22 -4.75 -0.59
N ILE A 240 -13.90 -5.67 -1.52
CA ILE A 240 -14.63 -5.84 -2.79
C ILE A 240 -16.05 -6.30 -2.51
N ARG A 241 -16.23 -7.34 -1.66
CA ARG A 241 -17.55 -7.85 -1.28
C ARG A 241 -18.40 -6.75 -0.67
N GLN A 242 -17.86 -6.01 0.30
CA GLN A 242 -18.56 -4.91 0.93
C GLN A 242 -18.99 -3.84 -0.08
N ALA A 243 -18.10 -3.49 -1.04
CA ALA A 243 -18.42 -2.54 -2.10
C ALA A 243 -19.55 -3.04 -3.02
N PHE A 244 -19.56 -4.33 -3.36
CA PHE A 244 -20.59 -4.94 -4.20
C PHE A 244 -21.95 -5.00 -3.49
N GLU A 245 -21.98 -5.29 -2.17
CA GLU A 245 -23.19 -5.37 -1.37
C GLU A 245 -23.80 -4.00 -1.07
N THR A 246 -22.98 -3.02 -0.66
CA THR A 246 -23.45 -1.75 -0.08
C THR A 246 -23.21 -0.52 -0.94
N GLY A 247 -22.41 -0.64 -2.01
CA GLY A 247 -21.89 0.51 -2.76
C GLY A 247 -20.77 1.28 -2.04
N ARG A 248 -20.30 0.78 -0.89
CA ARG A 248 -19.14 1.33 -0.16
C ARG A 248 -18.19 0.22 0.23
N GLY A 249 -16.89 0.47 0.08
CA GLY A 249 -15.88 -0.50 0.46
C GLY A 249 -14.48 0.10 0.40
N SER A 250 -13.52 -0.62 0.97
CA SER A 250 -12.11 -0.24 1.02
C SER A 250 -11.30 -1.29 0.29
N VAL A 251 -10.76 -0.95 -0.87
CA VAL A 251 -9.95 -1.84 -1.71
C VAL A 251 -8.49 -1.44 -1.56
N ILE A 252 -7.69 -2.33 -0.96
CA ILE A 252 -6.26 -2.09 -0.77
C ILE A 252 -5.52 -2.47 -2.05
N MET A 253 -4.79 -1.51 -2.61
CA MET A 253 -3.95 -1.69 -3.78
C MET A 253 -2.48 -1.68 -3.36
N ARG A 254 -1.67 -2.54 -3.97
CA ARG A 254 -0.23 -2.63 -3.73
C ARG A 254 0.51 -2.67 -5.05
N ALA A 255 1.59 -1.88 -5.15
CA ALA A 255 2.47 -1.85 -6.30
C ALA A 255 3.03 -3.24 -6.63
N LYS A 256 3.24 -3.54 -7.91
CA LYS A 256 4.01 -4.72 -8.30
C LYS A 256 5.48 -4.39 -8.30
N THR A 257 6.23 -5.19 -7.56
CA THR A 257 7.66 -5.02 -7.34
C THR A 257 8.41 -6.31 -7.62
N LYS A 258 9.69 -6.19 -7.94
CA LYS A 258 10.61 -7.31 -8.11
C LYS A 258 11.92 -7.01 -7.39
N ILE A 259 12.40 -7.96 -6.62
CA ILE A 259 13.73 -7.90 -6.03
C ILE A 259 14.72 -8.47 -7.03
N GLU A 260 15.77 -7.70 -7.34
CA GLU A 260 16.85 -8.09 -8.25
C GLU A 260 18.17 -8.07 -7.48
N GLU A 261 18.94 -9.15 -7.59
CA GLU A 261 20.30 -9.22 -7.05
C GLU A 261 21.30 -8.54 -7.99
N MET A 262 22.23 -7.79 -7.43
CA MET A 262 23.29 -7.09 -8.14
C MET A 262 24.62 -7.87 -8.06
N PRO A 263 25.53 -7.75 -9.07
CA PRO A 263 26.77 -8.50 -9.11
C PRO A 263 27.69 -8.29 -7.90
N ASN A 264 27.52 -7.22 -7.16
CA ASN A 264 28.29 -6.87 -5.95
C ASN A 264 27.69 -7.41 -4.65
N GLY A 265 26.67 -8.30 -4.72
CA GLY A 265 25.97 -8.86 -3.58
C GLY A 265 25.07 -7.85 -2.84
N LYS A 266 24.71 -6.75 -3.50
CA LYS A 266 23.63 -5.84 -3.09
C LYS A 266 22.32 -6.29 -3.74
N SER A 267 21.21 -5.87 -3.17
CA SER A 267 19.89 -6.05 -3.76
C SER A 267 19.28 -4.71 -4.15
N ARG A 268 18.40 -4.74 -5.15
CA ARG A 268 17.56 -3.60 -5.52
C ARG A 268 16.10 -4.02 -5.63
N ILE A 269 15.22 -3.11 -5.25
CA ILE A 269 13.77 -3.25 -5.43
C ILE A 269 13.41 -2.46 -6.70
N VAL A 270 12.76 -3.12 -7.65
CA VAL A 270 12.27 -2.51 -8.88
C VAL A 270 10.75 -2.48 -8.84
N VAL A 271 10.17 -1.29 -8.97
CA VAL A 271 8.71 -1.08 -9.05
C VAL A 271 8.34 -0.92 -10.53
N TYR A 272 7.40 -1.72 -11.02
CA TYR A 272 6.98 -1.70 -12.43
C TYR A 272 5.47 -1.48 -12.65
N GLU A 273 4.64 -1.59 -11.60
CA GLU A 273 3.25 -1.14 -11.61
C GLU A 273 2.94 -0.39 -10.32
N LEU A 274 2.18 0.70 -10.43
CA LEU A 274 1.80 1.55 -9.30
C LEU A 274 0.31 1.43 -8.99
N PRO A 275 -0.10 1.63 -7.74
CA PRO A 275 -1.51 1.74 -7.38
C PRO A 275 -2.20 2.85 -8.17
N TYR A 276 -3.47 2.65 -8.50
CA TYR A 276 -4.27 3.60 -9.25
C TYR A 276 -4.35 4.97 -8.55
N MET A 277 -4.31 6.05 -9.31
CA MET A 277 -4.29 7.45 -8.84
C MET A 277 -3.03 7.85 -8.05
N VAL A 278 -1.97 7.07 -8.05
CA VAL A 278 -0.69 7.46 -7.45
C VAL A 278 0.17 8.20 -8.47
N ASN A 279 0.61 9.39 -8.12
CA ASN A 279 1.58 10.16 -8.88
C ASN A 279 2.99 9.61 -8.64
N LYS A 280 3.69 9.21 -9.72
CA LYS A 280 5.01 8.55 -9.65
C LYS A 280 6.10 9.48 -9.10
N ALA A 281 6.16 10.72 -9.57
CA ALA A 281 7.16 11.70 -9.13
C ALA A 281 7.00 12.02 -7.63
N SER A 282 5.77 12.25 -7.16
CA SER A 282 5.47 12.48 -5.74
C SER A 282 5.81 11.28 -4.86
N LEU A 283 5.63 10.05 -5.38
CA LEU A 283 6.04 8.83 -4.69
C LEU A 283 7.56 8.76 -4.52
N VAL A 284 8.32 9.01 -5.59
CA VAL A 284 9.79 9.02 -5.57
C VAL A 284 10.29 10.10 -4.60
N GLU A 285 9.73 11.30 -4.64
CA GLU A 285 10.05 12.39 -3.70
C GLU A 285 9.74 12.01 -2.24
N ARG A 286 8.61 11.35 -2.00
CA ARG A 286 8.24 10.87 -0.67
C ARG A 286 9.24 9.86 -0.13
N ILE A 287 9.69 8.89 -0.94
CA ILE A 287 10.72 7.92 -0.55
C ILE A 287 12.04 8.66 -0.23
N ALA A 288 12.47 9.58 -1.09
CA ALA A 288 13.68 10.36 -0.88
C ALA A 288 13.62 11.19 0.42
N THR A 289 12.45 11.75 0.73
CA THR A 289 12.22 12.50 1.97
C THR A 289 12.33 11.60 3.20
N LEU A 290 11.72 10.41 3.18
CA LEU A 290 11.81 9.45 4.29
C LEU A 290 13.26 8.98 4.56
N VAL A 291 14.05 8.84 3.50
CA VAL A 291 15.49 8.51 3.61
C VAL A 291 16.27 9.68 4.19
N ARG A 292 16.05 10.90 3.70
CA ARG A 292 16.70 12.13 4.22
C ARG A 292 16.38 12.38 5.69
N ASP A 293 15.14 12.16 6.09
CA ASP A 293 14.65 12.35 7.46
C ASP A 293 15.00 11.14 8.37
N LYS A 294 15.72 10.14 7.86
CA LYS A 294 16.13 8.91 8.56
C LYS A 294 14.97 8.11 9.17
N VAL A 295 13.80 8.19 8.57
CA VAL A 295 12.64 7.35 8.91
C VAL A 295 12.83 5.96 8.32
N ILE A 296 13.42 5.89 7.12
CA ILE A 296 13.82 4.65 6.45
C ILE A 296 15.34 4.74 6.23
N GLU A 297 16.07 3.75 6.74
CA GLU A 297 17.53 3.64 6.58
C GLU A 297 17.87 2.41 5.74
N GLY A 298 18.95 2.48 4.97
CA GLY A 298 19.44 1.35 4.17
C GLY A 298 19.22 1.46 2.67
N ILE A 299 18.57 2.50 2.17
CA ILE A 299 18.51 2.85 0.75
C ILE A 299 19.79 3.61 0.38
N THR A 300 20.51 3.17 -0.67
CA THR A 300 21.75 3.77 -1.16
C THR A 300 21.55 4.64 -2.37
N ASP A 301 20.55 4.33 -3.21
CA ASP A 301 20.22 5.09 -4.41
C ASP A 301 18.74 4.93 -4.77
N LEU A 302 18.17 5.95 -5.39
CA LEU A 302 16.78 5.98 -5.83
C LEU A 302 16.72 6.67 -7.21
N ARG A 303 16.31 5.92 -8.22
CA ARG A 303 16.25 6.38 -9.60
C ARG A 303 14.91 6.08 -10.25
N ASP A 304 14.48 6.95 -11.12
CA ASP A 304 13.40 6.68 -12.06
C ASP A 304 14.01 6.37 -13.44
N GLU A 305 13.86 5.12 -13.86
CA GLU A 305 14.32 4.59 -15.14
C GLU A 305 13.14 4.33 -16.09
N SER A 306 11.96 4.89 -15.81
CA SER A 306 10.76 4.70 -16.61
C SER A 306 10.95 5.26 -18.03
N ASN A 307 10.45 4.52 -19.01
CA ASN A 307 10.53 4.88 -20.43
C ASN A 307 9.21 4.54 -21.15
N MET A 308 9.23 4.48 -22.47
CA MET A 308 8.06 4.12 -23.30
C MET A 308 7.59 2.68 -23.10
N ASP A 309 8.46 1.78 -22.60
CA ASP A 309 8.12 0.38 -22.34
C ASP A 309 7.37 0.19 -21.01
N GLY A 310 7.45 1.17 -20.12
CA GLY A 310 6.71 1.13 -18.86
C GLY A 310 7.41 1.81 -17.67
N ILE A 311 6.81 1.63 -16.50
CA ILE A 311 7.33 2.16 -15.24
C ILE A 311 8.51 1.30 -14.78
N ARG A 312 9.58 1.97 -14.34
CA ARG A 312 10.74 1.34 -13.72
C ARG A 312 11.36 2.27 -12.68
N VAL A 313 10.86 2.22 -11.45
CA VAL A 313 11.48 2.92 -10.32
C VAL A 313 12.41 1.95 -9.60
N VAL A 314 13.69 2.31 -9.48
CA VAL A 314 14.75 1.49 -8.92
C VAL A 314 15.17 2.03 -7.57
N ILE A 315 15.14 1.18 -6.55
CA ILE A 315 15.54 1.47 -5.16
C ILE A 315 16.69 0.54 -4.80
N GLU A 316 17.91 1.05 -4.74
CA GLU A 316 19.09 0.26 -4.38
C GLU A 316 19.27 0.18 -2.87
N LEU A 317 19.55 -1.01 -2.37
CA LEU A 317 19.70 -1.26 -0.96
C LEU A 317 21.18 -1.41 -0.55
N ARG A 318 21.45 -1.12 0.72
CA ARG A 318 22.72 -1.43 1.36
C ARG A 318 22.81 -2.97 1.54
N LYS A 319 24.03 -3.53 1.51
CA LYS A 319 24.26 -4.99 1.52
C LYS A 319 23.72 -5.73 2.76
N ASP A 320 23.65 -5.03 3.89
CA ASP A 320 23.19 -5.56 5.19
C ASP A 320 21.67 -5.47 5.40
N ILE A 321 20.91 -5.02 4.41
CA ILE A 321 19.46 -4.84 4.50
C ILE A 321 18.74 -6.00 3.80
N GLN A 322 17.79 -6.61 4.49
CA GLN A 322 16.88 -7.58 3.90
C GLN A 322 15.84 -6.86 3.01
N PRO A 323 15.74 -7.21 1.71
CA PRO A 323 14.86 -6.52 0.78
C PRO A 323 13.38 -6.59 1.15
N ASP A 324 12.90 -7.72 1.68
CA ASP A 324 11.49 -7.92 2.03
C ASP A 324 11.07 -7.06 3.22
N VAL A 325 11.94 -6.91 4.23
CA VAL A 325 11.71 -6.00 5.37
C VAL A 325 11.64 -4.55 4.90
N MET A 326 12.58 -4.15 4.02
CA MET A 326 12.57 -2.82 3.42
C MET A 326 11.30 -2.57 2.62
N LEU A 327 10.88 -3.54 1.82
CA LEU A 327 9.68 -3.46 1.00
C LEU A 327 8.43 -3.27 1.87
N ASN A 328 8.32 -3.99 2.98
CA ASN A 328 7.21 -3.81 3.93
C ASN A 328 7.21 -2.41 4.59
N GLN A 329 8.38 -1.88 4.95
CA GLN A 329 8.48 -0.51 5.46
C GLN A 329 8.04 0.52 4.41
N LEU A 330 8.39 0.31 3.14
CA LEU A 330 7.96 1.14 2.02
C LEU A 330 6.43 1.07 1.83
N TYR A 331 5.82 -0.11 1.88
CA TYR A 331 4.36 -0.28 1.81
C TYR A 331 3.62 0.43 2.95
N ARG A 332 4.17 0.44 4.17
CA ARG A 332 3.56 1.12 5.33
C ARG A 332 3.72 2.64 5.29
N SER A 333 4.80 3.15 4.71
CA SER A 333 5.19 4.56 4.83
C SER A 333 4.97 5.38 3.57
N THR A 334 4.62 4.74 2.45
CA THR A 334 4.51 5.37 1.14
C THR A 334 3.27 4.91 0.37
N PRO A 335 2.85 5.63 -0.68
CA PRO A 335 1.76 5.21 -1.57
C PRO A 335 2.05 3.98 -2.45
N LEU A 336 3.16 3.25 -2.25
CA LEU A 336 3.36 1.92 -2.86
C LEU A 336 2.27 0.93 -2.42
N GLN A 337 1.66 1.16 -1.27
CA GLN A 337 0.39 0.58 -0.90
C GLN A 337 -0.58 1.70 -0.57
N SER A 338 -1.73 1.70 -1.20
CA SER A 338 -2.77 2.71 -1.01
C SER A 338 -4.15 2.07 -0.95
N ASN A 339 -5.11 2.83 -0.41
CA ASN A 339 -6.47 2.38 -0.28
C ASN A 339 -7.38 3.14 -1.23
N PHE A 340 -8.14 2.42 -2.08
CA PHE A 340 -9.20 2.97 -2.90
C PHE A 340 -10.54 2.85 -2.15
N GLY A 341 -11.06 3.98 -1.67
CA GLY A 341 -12.36 4.05 -1.01
C GLY A 341 -13.48 4.05 -2.04
N VAL A 342 -14.11 2.90 -2.28
CA VAL A 342 -15.29 2.81 -3.15
C VAL A 342 -16.48 3.53 -2.51
N ASN A 343 -17.14 4.37 -3.28
CA ASN A 343 -18.37 5.06 -2.89
C ASN A 343 -19.23 5.31 -4.15
N ASN A 344 -20.13 4.39 -4.45
CA ASN A 344 -20.95 4.40 -5.68
C ASN A 344 -22.15 5.33 -5.53
N VAL A 345 -21.93 6.64 -5.56
CA VAL A 345 -23.03 7.64 -5.58
C VAL A 345 -23.23 8.12 -7.01
N VAL A 346 -24.36 7.79 -7.59
CA VAL A 346 -24.68 8.05 -9.00
C VAL A 346 -26.11 8.58 -9.15
N LEU A 347 -26.42 9.19 -10.30
CA LEU A 347 -27.73 9.72 -10.61
C LEU A 347 -28.63 8.62 -11.21
N PHE A 348 -29.77 8.38 -10.57
CA PHE A 348 -30.88 7.61 -11.13
C PHE A 348 -32.01 8.60 -11.46
N ASN A 349 -32.28 8.81 -12.73
CA ASN A 349 -33.28 9.80 -13.19
C ASN A 349 -33.12 11.17 -12.51
N GLY A 350 -31.89 11.67 -12.45
CA GLY A 350 -31.57 12.97 -11.84
C GLY A 350 -31.51 12.99 -10.29
N VAL A 351 -31.76 11.85 -9.62
CA VAL A 351 -31.72 11.75 -8.14
C VAL A 351 -30.44 11.04 -7.71
N PRO A 352 -29.59 11.66 -6.87
CA PRO A 352 -28.38 11.01 -6.37
C PRO A 352 -28.72 9.87 -5.39
N ARG A 353 -28.14 8.70 -5.63
CA ARG A 353 -28.35 7.50 -4.83
C ARG A 353 -27.05 6.74 -4.66
N GLN A 354 -26.81 6.23 -3.46
CA GLN A 354 -25.79 5.21 -3.23
C GLN A 354 -26.31 3.87 -3.73
N ALA A 355 -25.55 3.21 -4.61
CA ALA A 355 -25.99 2.01 -5.32
C ALA A 355 -25.02 0.84 -5.07
N SER A 356 -25.56 -0.34 -4.80
CA SER A 356 -24.82 -1.60 -4.85
C SER A 356 -24.35 -1.91 -6.28
N MET A 357 -23.44 -2.86 -6.48
CA MET A 357 -23.04 -3.27 -7.82
C MET A 357 -24.23 -3.83 -8.61
N ILE A 358 -25.09 -4.60 -7.95
CA ILE A 358 -26.30 -5.14 -8.56
C ILE A 358 -27.26 -4.03 -9.01
N ASP A 359 -27.43 -2.96 -8.19
CA ASP A 359 -28.26 -1.80 -8.57
C ASP A 359 -27.70 -1.11 -9.84
N LEU A 360 -26.36 -0.97 -9.94
CA LEU A 360 -25.73 -0.38 -11.12
C LEU A 360 -25.97 -1.22 -12.38
N LEU A 361 -25.81 -2.55 -12.27
CA LEU A 361 -26.07 -3.47 -13.39
C LEU A 361 -27.54 -3.46 -13.79
N LYS A 362 -28.47 -3.52 -12.84
CA LYS A 362 -29.93 -3.44 -13.10
C LYS A 362 -30.30 -2.09 -13.72
N GLY A 363 -29.70 -0.99 -13.25
CA GLY A 363 -29.93 0.34 -13.83
C GLY A 363 -29.48 0.43 -15.30
N TYR A 364 -28.34 -0.16 -15.62
CA TYR A 364 -27.84 -0.25 -17.00
C TYR A 364 -28.73 -1.14 -17.88
N ILE A 365 -29.14 -2.33 -17.40
CA ILE A 365 -30.03 -3.25 -18.14
C ILE A 365 -31.36 -2.57 -18.47
N ALA A 366 -31.99 -1.91 -17.48
CA ALA A 366 -33.26 -1.20 -17.67
C ALA A 366 -33.12 -0.07 -18.69
N PHE A 367 -31.99 0.63 -18.71
CA PHE A 367 -31.73 1.65 -19.71
C PHE A 367 -31.53 1.08 -21.13
N GLN A 368 -30.80 -0.03 -21.26
CA GLN A 368 -30.65 -0.68 -22.57
C GLN A 368 -31.98 -1.25 -23.10
N ASP A 369 -32.86 -1.72 -22.23
CA ASP A 369 -34.21 -2.11 -22.58
C ASP A 369 -34.98 -0.92 -23.20
N GLU A 370 -34.94 0.25 -22.55
CA GLU A 370 -35.56 1.47 -23.07
C GLU A 370 -34.98 1.88 -24.42
N VAL A 371 -33.64 1.90 -24.56
CA VAL A 371 -32.95 2.26 -25.80
C VAL A 371 -33.37 1.33 -26.97
N ILE A 372 -33.43 0.02 -26.75
CA ILE A 372 -33.82 -0.93 -27.80
C ILE A 372 -35.29 -0.78 -28.17
N VAL A 373 -36.17 -0.60 -27.18
CA VAL A 373 -37.61 -0.37 -27.45
C VAL A 373 -37.80 0.89 -28.27
N ARG A 374 -37.20 2.01 -27.88
CA ARG A 374 -37.31 3.31 -28.59
C ARG A 374 -36.72 3.21 -30.01
N ARG A 375 -35.55 2.62 -30.14
CA ARG A 375 -34.94 2.35 -31.47
C ARG A 375 -35.84 1.53 -32.37
N THR A 376 -36.40 0.47 -31.84
CA THR A 376 -37.28 -0.44 -32.59
C THR A 376 -38.57 0.26 -32.98
N GLN A 377 -39.14 1.11 -32.14
CA GLN A 377 -40.29 1.93 -32.45
C GLN A 377 -40.01 2.95 -33.61
N PHE A 378 -38.83 3.57 -33.57
CA PHE A 378 -38.39 4.48 -34.62
C PHE A 378 -38.21 3.72 -35.96
N ASP A 379 -37.49 2.59 -35.94
CA ASP A 379 -37.25 1.77 -37.12
C ASP A 379 -38.54 1.18 -37.65
N LEU A 380 -39.47 0.77 -36.76
CA LEU A 380 -40.82 0.32 -37.15
C LEU A 380 -41.62 1.40 -37.89
N LYS A 381 -41.67 2.60 -37.29
CA LYS A 381 -42.38 3.74 -37.90
C LYS A 381 -41.80 4.09 -39.24
N LYS A 382 -40.47 4.18 -39.34
CA LYS A 382 -39.81 4.45 -40.64
C LYS A 382 -40.05 3.37 -41.68
N ALA A 383 -40.11 2.11 -41.27
CA ALA A 383 -40.43 0.99 -42.16
C ALA A 383 -41.89 1.00 -42.61
N GLN A 384 -42.83 1.32 -41.68
CA GLN A 384 -44.26 1.50 -42.01
C GLN A 384 -44.50 2.65 -42.97
N ASP A 385 -43.89 3.83 -42.69
CA ASP A 385 -44.01 5.01 -43.56
C ASP A 385 -43.45 4.69 -44.96
N ARG A 386 -42.37 3.93 -45.09
CA ARG A 386 -41.81 3.54 -46.38
C ARG A 386 -42.66 2.46 -47.06
N ALA A 387 -43.15 1.48 -46.33
CA ALA A 387 -44.01 0.44 -46.88
C ALA A 387 -45.33 1.06 -47.41
N HIS A 388 -45.88 2.02 -46.70
CA HIS A 388 -47.07 2.78 -47.07
C HIS A 388 -46.91 3.52 -48.43
N ILE A 389 -45.75 4.16 -48.63
CA ILE A 389 -45.41 4.79 -49.90
C ILE A 389 -45.29 3.75 -51.03
N LEU A 390 -44.59 2.63 -50.75
CA LEU A 390 -44.41 1.57 -51.74
C LEU A 390 -45.72 0.88 -52.12
N GLU A 391 -46.69 0.76 -51.19
CA GLU A 391 -48.05 0.27 -51.47
C GLU A 391 -48.75 1.14 -52.47
N GLY A 392 -48.72 2.47 -52.32
CA GLY A 392 -49.26 3.43 -53.31
C GLY A 392 -48.54 3.32 -54.65
N LEU A 393 -47.20 3.19 -54.66
CA LEU A 393 -46.45 3.03 -55.92
C LEU A 393 -46.75 1.70 -56.61
N ARG A 394 -47.02 0.60 -55.85
CA ARG A 394 -47.48 -0.68 -56.41
C ARG A 394 -48.82 -0.53 -57.11
N ILE A 395 -49.78 0.11 -56.44
CA ILE A 395 -51.08 0.42 -57.04
C ILE A 395 -50.92 1.23 -58.35
N ALA A 396 -50.00 2.21 -58.36
CA ALA A 396 -49.71 3.04 -59.52
C ALA A 396 -49.08 2.24 -60.67
N VAL A 397 -48.17 1.31 -60.39
CA VAL A 397 -47.55 0.49 -61.43
C VAL A 397 -48.51 -0.54 -62.00
N ASP A 398 -49.44 -1.09 -61.18
CA ASP A 398 -50.46 -2.04 -61.58
C ASP A 398 -51.54 -1.34 -62.44
N ASN A 399 -51.80 -0.04 -62.26
CA ASN A 399 -52.78 0.77 -62.98
C ASN A 399 -52.17 1.88 -63.81
N LEU A 400 -50.99 1.64 -64.39
CA LEU A 400 -50.08 2.63 -64.95
C LEU A 400 -50.77 3.50 -66.02
N ASP A 401 -51.46 2.93 -66.99
CA ASP A 401 -52.10 3.63 -68.08
C ASP A 401 -53.19 4.57 -67.55
N ALA A 402 -54.04 4.17 -66.64
CA ALA A 402 -55.09 4.95 -66.06
C ALA A 402 -54.55 6.12 -65.23
N ILE A 403 -53.46 5.89 -64.45
CA ILE A 403 -52.80 6.97 -63.67
C ILE A 403 -52.15 8.00 -64.58
N ILE A 404 -51.41 7.55 -65.61
CA ILE A 404 -50.85 8.50 -66.63
C ILE A 404 -51.95 9.31 -67.28
N HIS A 405 -53.07 8.72 -67.63
CA HIS A 405 -54.22 9.41 -68.20
C HIS A 405 -54.78 10.47 -67.23
N THR A 406 -55.02 10.12 -66.00
CA THR A 406 -55.52 11.02 -64.95
C THR A 406 -54.53 12.21 -64.69
N ILE A 407 -53.22 11.95 -64.68
CA ILE A 407 -52.22 13.02 -64.51
C ILE A 407 -52.21 13.96 -65.72
N ARG A 408 -52.24 13.42 -66.91
CA ARG A 408 -52.27 14.21 -68.19
C ARG A 408 -53.51 15.08 -68.40
N ASP A 409 -54.65 14.61 -67.92
CA ASP A 409 -55.94 15.26 -67.99
C ASP A 409 -56.16 16.32 -66.88
N SER A 410 -55.26 16.43 -65.98
CA SER A 410 -55.23 17.45 -64.92
C SER A 410 -54.38 18.65 -65.34
N ARG A 411 -54.76 19.83 -64.92
CA ARG A 411 -54.07 21.08 -65.28
C ARG A 411 -52.80 21.28 -64.53
N ASP A 412 -52.78 20.91 -63.29
CA ASP A 412 -51.64 21.04 -62.38
C ASP A 412 -51.61 19.90 -61.32
N PRO A 413 -50.52 19.71 -60.54
CA PRO A 413 -50.43 18.67 -59.51
C PRO A 413 -51.51 18.82 -58.44
N ASN A 414 -52.03 19.97 -58.09
CA ASN A 414 -53.05 20.18 -57.09
C ASN A 414 -54.45 19.63 -57.57
N GLU A 415 -54.71 19.67 -58.89
CA GLU A 415 -55.89 19.04 -59.47
C GLU A 415 -55.72 17.54 -59.67
N ALA A 416 -54.51 17.10 -60.02
CA ALA A 416 -54.22 15.67 -60.20
C ALA A 416 -54.30 14.89 -58.88
N MET A 417 -53.85 15.45 -57.75
CA MET A 417 -53.78 14.79 -56.45
C MET A 417 -55.17 14.28 -55.96
N PRO A 418 -56.24 15.11 -55.87
CA PRO A 418 -57.60 14.62 -55.47
C PRO A 418 -58.13 13.53 -56.36
N ARG A 419 -57.93 13.67 -57.72
CA ARG A 419 -58.37 12.69 -58.68
C ARG A 419 -57.68 11.35 -58.54
N LEU A 420 -56.39 11.33 -58.21
CA LEU A 420 -55.65 10.12 -57.91
C LEU A 420 -56.13 9.47 -56.59
N MET A 421 -56.43 10.28 -55.58
CA MET A 421 -56.93 9.82 -54.30
C MET A 421 -58.33 9.13 -54.44
N GLU A 422 -59.25 9.81 -55.14
CA GLU A 422 -60.63 9.29 -55.35
C GLU A 422 -60.66 8.14 -56.34
N GLY A 423 -59.86 8.18 -57.41
CA GLY A 423 -59.89 7.18 -58.49
C GLY A 423 -59.23 5.82 -58.10
N PHE A 424 -58.23 5.87 -57.22
CA PHE A 424 -57.41 4.67 -56.88
C PHE A 424 -57.37 4.31 -55.38
N GLY A 425 -58.12 5.06 -54.53
CA GLY A 425 -58.15 4.85 -53.07
C GLY A 425 -56.83 5.18 -52.36
N LEU A 426 -56.11 6.16 -52.91
CA LEU A 426 -54.84 6.59 -52.40
C LEU A 426 -55.00 7.72 -51.35
N ASP A 427 -54.09 7.83 -50.45
CA ASP A 427 -54.00 9.03 -49.57
C ASP A 427 -53.07 10.10 -50.15
N GLU A 428 -52.99 11.26 -49.48
CA GLU A 428 -52.21 12.42 -49.93
C GLU A 428 -50.74 12.09 -50.08
N ILE A 429 -50.16 11.32 -49.15
CA ILE A 429 -48.72 10.96 -49.13
C ILE A 429 -48.42 10.04 -50.31
N GLN A 430 -49.26 9.05 -50.56
CA GLN A 430 -49.15 8.11 -51.69
C GLN A 430 -49.34 8.81 -53.03
N ALA A 431 -50.36 9.68 -53.17
CA ALA A 431 -50.65 10.45 -54.37
C ALA A 431 -49.46 11.38 -54.69
N LYS A 432 -48.90 12.05 -53.69
CA LYS A 432 -47.71 12.91 -53.85
C LYS A 432 -46.51 12.11 -54.32
N ALA A 433 -46.26 10.92 -53.71
CA ALA A 433 -45.15 10.05 -54.11
C ALA A 433 -45.26 9.55 -55.56
N ILE A 434 -46.51 9.37 -56.05
CA ILE A 434 -46.80 9.01 -57.45
C ILE A 434 -46.50 10.21 -58.37
N LEU A 435 -46.94 11.43 -58.01
CA LEU A 435 -46.68 12.62 -58.80
C LEU A 435 -45.19 12.95 -58.90
N ASP A 436 -44.41 12.68 -57.83
CA ASP A 436 -42.95 12.87 -57.79
C ASP A 436 -42.19 11.73 -58.49
N MET A 437 -42.85 10.65 -58.96
CA MET A 437 -42.26 9.47 -59.55
C MET A 437 -41.60 9.75 -60.90
N GLN A 438 -40.34 9.41 -61.03
CA GLN A 438 -39.58 9.57 -62.29
C GLN A 438 -39.94 8.45 -63.29
N PHE A 439 -40.02 8.78 -64.56
CA PHE A 439 -40.37 7.83 -65.67
C PHE A 439 -39.44 6.59 -65.73
N ARG A 440 -38.16 6.70 -65.31
CA ARG A 440 -37.26 5.55 -65.23
C ARG A 440 -37.72 4.42 -64.28
N ARG A 441 -38.57 4.72 -63.31
CA ARG A 441 -39.15 3.75 -62.37
C ARG A 441 -40.30 2.93 -62.92
N LEU A 442 -40.73 3.21 -64.15
CA LEU A 442 -41.82 2.52 -64.83
C LEU A 442 -41.33 1.27 -65.58
N THR A 443 -40.04 0.93 -65.57
CA THR A 443 -39.51 -0.24 -66.25
C THR A 443 -39.79 -1.53 -65.46
N GLY A 444 -39.87 -2.69 -66.16
CA GLY A 444 -40.21 -3.99 -65.55
C GLY A 444 -39.23 -4.38 -64.43
N LEU A 445 -37.94 -4.04 -64.57
CA LEU A 445 -36.93 -4.32 -63.52
C LEU A 445 -37.18 -3.45 -62.27
N GLU A 446 -37.66 -2.24 -62.40
CA GLU A 446 -37.96 -1.39 -61.25
C GLU A 446 -39.26 -1.82 -60.55
N ARG A 447 -40.22 -2.37 -61.25
CA ARG A 447 -41.41 -2.99 -60.67
C ARG A 447 -41.03 -4.15 -59.73
N GLU A 448 -40.15 -5.05 -60.16
CA GLU A 448 -39.67 -6.15 -59.35
C GLU A 448 -38.91 -5.65 -58.10
N LYS A 449 -38.14 -4.60 -58.24
CA LYS A 449 -37.45 -3.99 -57.07
C LYS A 449 -38.42 -3.36 -56.07
N ILE A 450 -39.49 -2.70 -56.51
CA ILE A 450 -40.52 -2.12 -55.63
C ILE A 450 -41.23 -3.27 -54.88
N GLU A 451 -41.58 -4.37 -55.53
CA GLU A 451 -42.24 -5.51 -54.90
C GLU A 451 -41.30 -6.19 -53.87
N ASN A 452 -40.06 -6.46 -54.25
CA ASN A 452 -39.08 -7.07 -53.36
C ASN A 452 -38.81 -6.14 -52.13
N GLU A 453 -38.61 -4.82 -52.30
CA GLU A 453 -38.44 -3.86 -51.20
C GLU A 453 -39.68 -3.85 -50.27
N TYR A 454 -40.91 -3.94 -50.85
CA TYR A 454 -42.13 -3.98 -50.05
C TYR A 454 -42.22 -5.29 -49.21
N GLN A 455 -41.93 -6.45 -49.82
CA GLN A 455 -41.91 -7.74 -49.07
C GLN A 455 -40.85 -7.77 -47.96
N ASP A 456 -39.65 -7.26 -48.23
CA ASP A 456 -38.56 -7.12 -47.24
C ASP A 456 -38.97 -6.21 -46.07
N LEU A 457 -39.70 -5.14 -46.34
CA LEU A 457 -40.22 -4.26 -45.31
C LEU A 457 -41.33 -4.90 -44.49
N LEU A 458 -42.22 -5.68 -45.08
CA LEU A 458 -43.26 -6.41 -44.34
C LEU A 458 -42.64 -7.42 -43.36
N ILE A 459 -41.58 -8.15 -43.77
CA ILE A 459 -40.85 -9.04 -42.90
C ILE A 459 -40.20 -8.25 -41.73
N LYS A 460 -39.56 -7.11 -42.00
CA LYS A 460 -38.96 -6.26 -40.95
C LYS A 460 -40.02 -5.70 -40.01
N ILE A 461 -41.16 -5.25 -40.52
CA ILE A 461 -42.27 -4.73 -39.72
C ILE A 461 -42.79 -5.82 -38.76
N ALA A 462 -42.96 -7.05 -39.25
CA ALA A 462 -43.38 -8.17 -38.43
C ALA A 462 -42.33 -8.51 -37.33
N ASP A 463 -41.05 -8.47 -37.68
CA ASP A 463 -39.98 -8.69 -36.71
C ASP A 463 -39.91 -7.58 -35.64
N PHE A 464 -40.02 -6.29 -36.03
CA PHE A 464 -40.07 -5.18 -35.08
C PHE A 464 -41.30 -5.26 -34.17
N GLN A 465 -42.46 -5.67 -34.68
CA GLN A 465 -43.65 -5.88 -33.85
C GLN A 465 -43.49 -7.04 -32.88
N ASP A 466 -42.83 -8.13 -33.28
CA ASP A 466 -42.46 -9.22 -32.36
C ASP A 466 -41.52 -8.77 -31.28
N ILE A 467 -40.46 -7.99 -31.60
CA ILE A 467 -39.53 -7.44 -30.61
C ILE A 467 -40.25 -6.59 -29.58
N LEU A 468 -41.17 -5.70 -30.03
CA LEU A 468 -41.92 -4.81 -29.14
C LEU A 468 -42.95 -5.52 -28.28
N SER A 469 -43.48 -6.68 -28.74
CA SER A 469 -44.46 -7.44 -27.99
C SER A 469 -43.86 -8.47 -27.05
N ASN A 470 -42.58 -8.84 -27.23
CA ASN A 470 -41.90 -9.91 -26.51
C ASN A 470 -40.63 -9.43 -25.83
N HIS A 471 -40.70 -9.12 -24.52
CA HIS A 471 -39.57 -8.65 -23.72
C HIS A 471 -38.36 -9.61 -23.74
N ALA A 472 -38.57 -10.93 -23.87
CA ALA A 472 -37.48 -11.90 -23.99
C ALA A 472 -36.63 -11.65 -25.26
N ARG A 473 -37.25 -11.16 -26.36
CA ARG A 473 -36.52 -10.75 -27.57
C ARG A 473 -35.65 -9.52 -27.32
N VAL A 474 -36.14 -8.54 -26.56
CA VAL A 474 -35.36 -7.36 -26.19
C VAL A 474 -34.14 -7.77 -25.38
N LEU A 475 -34.32 -8.62 -24.37
CA LEU A 475 -33.18 -9.14 -23.58
C LEU A 475 -32.18 -9.92 -24.44
N GLN A 476 -32.69 -10.70 -25.44
CA GLN A 476 -31.79 -11.41 -26.36
C GLN A 476 -30.95 -10.43 -27.21
N ILE A 477 -31.55 -9.33 -27.69
CA ILE A 477 -30.83 -8.29 -28.44
C ILE A 477 -29.76 -7.62 -27.58
N ILE A 478 -30.04 -7.31 -26.30
CA ILE A 478 -29.06 -6.78 -25.36
C ILE A 478 -27.87 -7.76 -25.26
N ARG A 479 -28.16 -9.07 -25.11
CA ARG A 479 -27.15 -10.13 -24.99
C ARG A 479 -26.29 -10.23 -26.26
N ASP A 480 -26.88 -10.20 -27.42
CA ASP A 480 -26.17 -10.30 -28.70
C ASP A 480 -25.27 -9.10 -28.94
N GLU A 481 -25.77 -7.88 -28.67
CA GLU A 481 -25.04 -6.64 -28.82
C GLU A 481 -23.87 -6.53 -27.85
N LEU A 482 -24.07 -6.87 -26.59
CA LEU A 482 -23.00 -6.88 -25.59
C LEU A 482 -21.96 -7.98 -25.90
N SER A 483 -22.37 -9.12 -26.45
CA SER A 483 -21.45 -10.17 -26.90
C SER A 483 -20.56 -9.68 -28.04
N GLU A 484 -21.13 -8.91 -28.98
CA GLU A 484 -20.37 -8.26 -30.07
C GLU A 484 -19.35 -7.25 -29.52
N VAL A 485 -19.76 -6.42 -28.58
CA VAL A 485 -18.87 -5.44 -27.90
C VAL A 485 -17.76 -6.17 -27.14
N LYS A 486 -18.09 -7.23 -26.39
CA LYS A 486 -17.10 -8.07 -25.69
C LYS A 486 -16.10 -8.69 -26.67
N ALA A 487 -16.55 -9.26 -27.79
CA ALA A 487 -15.67 -9.87 -28.78
C ALA A 487 -14.70 -8.87 -29.43
N LYS A 488 -15.12 -7.60 -29.61
CA LYS A 488 -14.33 -6.56 -30.28
C LYS A 488 -13.37 -5.82 -29.35
N PHE A 489 -13.73 -5.60 -28.10
CA PHE A 489 -13.07 -4.61 -27.23
C PHE A 489 -12.54 -5.19 -25.89
N ASN A 490 -12.85 -6.47 -25.56
CA ASN A 490 -12.34 -7.05 -24.31
C ASN A 490 -10.83 -7.25 -24.38
N ASP A 491 -10.17 -6.91 -23.26
CA ASP A 491 -8.75 -7.16 -23.01
C ASP A 491 -8.57 -7.91 -21.68
N PRO A 492 -7.42 -8.56 -21.46
CA PRO A 492 -7.15 -9.23 -20.18
C PRO A 492 -7.21 -8.28 -19.00
N ARG A 493 -7.54 -8.85 -17.83
CA ARG A 493 -7.45 -8.13 -16.55
C ARG A 493 -6.03 -7.63 -16.30
N ARG A 494 -5.90 -6.39 -15.86
CA ARG A 494 -4.62 -5.74 -15.51
C ARG A 494 -4.26 -5.90 -14.04
N SER A 495 -5.25 -5.66 -13.14
CA SER A 495 -5.05 -5.83 -11.70
C SER A 495 -5.20 -7.29 -11.28
N GLU A 496 -4.26 -7.79 -10.50
CA GLU A 496 -4.28 -9.15 -9.96
C GLU A 496 -4.81 -9.14 -8.52
N ILE A 497 -5.82 -9.97 -8.25
CA ILE A 497 -6.39 -10.09 -6.90
C ILE A 497 -5.67 -11.23 -6.19
N ILE A 498 -4.95 -10.91 -5.14
CA ILE A 498 -4.25 -11.87 -4.28
C ILE A 498 -4.97 -11.94 -2.93
N ASP A 499 -4.94 -13.11 -2.31
CA ASP A 499 -5.47 -13.26 -0.96
C ASP A 499 -4.70 -12.31 -0.04
N ALA A 500 -5.40 -11.71 0.93
CA ALA A 500 -4.73 -10.90 1.92
C ALA A 500 -3.69 -11.80 2.59
N ILE A 501 -2.42 -11.56 2.30
CA ILE A 501 -1.36 -12.07 3.16
C ILE A 501 -1.70 -11.44 4.52
N ALA A 502 -2.02 -12.28 5.51
CA ALA A 502 -2.09 -11.82 6.90
C ALA A 502 -0.90 -10.89 7.08
N ASP A 503 -1.10 -9.69 7.63
CA ASP A 503 -0.02 -8.72 7.78
C ASP A 503 1.17 -9.49 8.34
N VAL A 504 2.13 -9.83 7.48
CA VAL A 504 3.39 -10.43 7.90
C VAL A 504 4.03 -9.29 8.67
N GLU A 505 4.02 -9.40 9.99
CA GLU A 505 4.73 -8.42 10.81
C GLU A 505 6.19 -8.47 10.37
N ASP A 506 6.88 -7.33 10.33
CA ASP A 506 8.31 -7.28 9.98
C ASP A 506 9.10 -8.28 10.81
N GLU A 507 8.59 -8.64 11.97
CA GLU A 507 9.12 -9.63 12.91
C GLU A 507 9.10 -11.05 12.33
N ASP A 508 8.08 -11.44 11.56
CA ASP A 508 7.97 -12.79 10.95
C ASP A 508 8.99 -13.02 9.83
N LEU A 509 9.57 -11.95 9.28
CA LEU A 509 10.60 -12.01 8.24
C LEU A 509 12.03 -12.04 8.81
N ILE A 510 12.18 -11.80 10.13
CA ILE A 510 13.48 -11.84 10.79
C ILE A 510 13.71 -13.26 11.28
N PRO A 511 14.83 -13.90 10.96
CA PRO A 511 15.11 -15.25 11.42
C PRO A 511 15.16 -15.32 12.96
N VAL A 512 14.56 -16.36 13.52
CA VAL A 512 14.62 -16.66 14.96
C VAL A 512 15.96 -17.29 15.25
N GLU A 513 16.86 -16.52 15.84
CA GLU A 513 18.22 -16.93 16.15
C GLU A 513 18.55 -16.64 17.62
N ASN A 514 19.39 -17.48 18.22
CA ASN A 514 19.96 -17.18 19.53
C ASN A 514 21.13 -16.20 19.37
N ILE A 515 21.04 -15.08 20.05
CA ILE A 515 22.00 -13.99 19.98
C ILE A 515 22.62 -13.70 21.34
N ILE A 516 23.83 -13.17 21.32
CA ILE A 516 24.52 -12.63 22.49
C ILE A 516 24.55 -11.10 22.37
N ILE A 517 23.95 -10.42 23.32
CA ILE A 517 24.03 -8.97 23.43
C ILE A 517 25.12 -8.62 24.41
N THR A 518 26.04 -7.76 24.00
CA THR A 518 27.11 -7.23 24.85
C THR A 518 26.89 -5.75 25.10
N LEU A 519 27.08 -5.34 26.36
CA LEU A 519 27.01 -3.95 26.79
C LEU A 519 28.34 -3.58 27.48
N SER A 520 28.95 -2.46 27.07
CA SER A 520 30.11 -1.90 27.75
C SER A 520 29.70 -0.91 28.85
N SER A 521 30.64 -0.65 29.79
CA SER A 521 30.43 0.30 30.89
C SER A 521 30.14 1.75 30.41
N ASN A 522 30.60 2.08 29.20
CA ASN A 522 30.33 3.37 28.54
C ASN A 522 29.07 3.38 27.69
N GLY A 523 28.25 2.30 27.77
CA GLY A 523 26.95 2.20 27.12
C GLY A 523 26.99 1.86 25.64
N TYR A 524 28.09 1.24 25.12
CA TYR A 524 28.12 0.67 23.78
C TYR A 524 27.48 -0.70 23.77
N ILE A 525 26.59 -0.94 22.82
CA ILE A 525 25.82 -2.17 22.68
C ILE A 525 26.01 -2.76 21.28
N LYS A 526 26.05 -4.08 21.18
CA LYS A 526 26.05 -4.85 19.93
C LYS A 526 25.45 -6.22 20.14
N ARG A 527 25.01 -6.88 19.06
CA ARG A 527 24.68 -8.32 19.06
C ARG A 527 25.70 -9.12 18.27
N LEU A 528 25.78 -10.38 18.63
CA LEU A 528 26.64 -11.41 18.01
C LEU A 528 25.82 -12.69 17.93
N THR A 529 26.09 -13.53 16.96
CA THR A 529 25.57 -14.91 16.92
C THR A 529 26.32 -15.77 17.94
N THR A 530 25.66 -16.76 18.52
CA THR A 530 26.27 -17.65 19.56
C THR A 530 27.49 -18.42 19.08
N ASP A 531 27.57 -18.70 17.76
CA ASP A 531 28.68 -19.46 17.14
C ASP A 531 30.03 -18.72 17.11
N THR A 532 30.05 -17.47 17.50
CA THR A 532 31.24 -16.61 17.44
C THR A 532 32.29 -16.95 18.52
N TYR A 533 31.92 -17.69 19.56
CA TYR A 533 32.77 -18.00 20.70
C TYR A 533 32.90 -19.52 20.94
N HIS A 534 34.09 -20.08 20.70
CA HIS A 534 34.38 -21.50 20.92
C HIS A 534 34.80 -21.80 22.37
N VAL A 535 34.50 -23.00 22.86
CA VAL A 535 34.87 -23.49 24.22
C VAL A 535 36.37 -23.62 24.38
N GLN A 536 36.92 -23.12 25.48
CA GLN A 536 38.33 -23.26 25.88
C GLN A 536 38.48 -23.95 27.24
N ASN A 537 39.65 -24.58 27.49
CA ASN A 537 39.93 -25.18 28.79
C ASN A 537 40.21 -24.13 29.86
N ARG A 538 39.93 -24.46 31.15
CA ARG A 538 40.20 -23.54 32.26
C ARG A 538 41.69 -23.16 32.32
N GLY A 539 42.00 -21.91 32.66
CA GLY A 539 43.34 -21.37 32.71
C GLY A 539 43.94 -20.98 31.35
N GLY A 540 43.13 -21.01 30.24
CA GLY A 540 43.52 -20.54 28.92
C GLY A 540 43.78 -19.02 28.91
N LYS A 541 44.42 -18.54 27.84
CA LYS A 541 44.78 -17.10 27.68
C LYS A 541 43.61 -16.22 27.22
N GLY A 542 42.50 -16.83 26.75
CA GLY A 542 41.37 -16.08 26.19
C GLY A 542 41.65 -15.42 24.83
N ILE A 543 40.60 -14.95 24.22
CA ILE A 543 40.61 -14.20 22.93
C ILE A 543 40.04 -12.81 23.15
N LYS A 544 40.51 -11.82 22.33
CA LYS A 544 40.02 -10.45 22.39
C LYS A 544 38.55 -10.40 21.87
N GLY A 545 37.63 -10.00 22.74
CA GLY A 545 36.20 -10.00 22.45
C GLY A 545 35.64 -8.70 21.90
N MET A 546 36.33 -7.57 22.12
CA MET A 546 35.89 -6.24 21.69
C MET A 546 37.08 -5.26 21.66
N GLU A 547 37.13 -4.34 20.70
CA GLU A 547 38.02 -3.18 20.78
C GLU A 547 37.41 -2.12 21.69
N LEU A 548 38.02 -1.89 22.82
CA LEU A 548 37.60 -0.92 23.84
C LEU A 548 38.47 0.35 23.80
N HIS A 549 37.89 1.49 24.17
CA HIS A 549 38.71 2.65 24.55
C HIS A 549 39.55 2.35 25.83
N LYS A 550 40.59 3.13 26.07
CA LYS A 550 41.54 2.90 27.18
C LYS A 550 40.89 2.69 28.55
N ASP A 551 39.65 3.21 28.75
CA ASP A 551 38.95 3.21 30.04
C ASP A 551 37.53 2.53 29.95
N ASP A 552 37.23 1.79 28.89
CA ASP A 552 35.92 1.09 28.72
C ASP A 552 36.09 -0.41 29.02
N ILE A 553 35.09 -1.00 29.67
CA ILE A 553 35.05 -2.42 30.02
C ILE A 553 33.69 -3.01 29.64
N ILE A 554 33.65 -4.30 29.30
CA ILE A 554 32.37 -4.97 29.08
C ILE A 554 31.71 -5.23 30.41
N ASP A 555 30.49 -4.74 30.59
CA ASP A 555 29.73 -4.81 31.84
C ASP A 555 28.74 -6.00 31.83
N GLN A 556 28.08 -6.24 30.72
CA GLN A 556 27.05 -7.32 30.65
C GLN A 556 27.10 -8.11 29.34
N PHE A 557 26.80 -9.41 29.52
CA PHE A 557 26.49 -10.36 28.44
C PHE A 557 25.10 -10.94 28.66
N ILE A 558 24.29 -10.97 27.61
CA ILE A 558 22.96 -11.57 27.67
C ILE A 558 22.74 -12.46 26.47
N SER A 559 22.33 -13.68 26.70
CA SER A 559 21.81 -14.59 25.66
C SER A 559 20.28 -14.46 25.60
N MET A 560 19.75 -14.33 24.42
CA MET A 560 18.31 -14.24 24.16
C MET A 560 18.01 -14.54 22.70
N SER A 561 16.73 -14.76 22.38
CA SER A 561 16.30 -14.85 20.98
C SER A 561 16.23 -13.44 20.33
N THR A 562 16.41 -13.39 19.00
CA THR A 562 16.16 -12.17 18.20
C THR A 562 14.77 -11.60 18.45
N HIS A 563 13.76 -12.44 18.67
CA HIS A 563 12.35 -12.08 18.85
C HIS A 563 11.96 -11.72 20.28
N ASP A 564 12.81 -12.00 21.26
CA ASP A 564 12.56 -11.63 22.65
C ASP A 564 12.59 -10.13 22.85
N HIS A 565 11.83 -9.64 23.81
CA HIS A 565 11.92 -8.27 24.27
C HIS A 565 13.13 -8.10 25.20
N LEU A 566 13.87 -7.03 25.00
CA LEU A 566 14.93 -6.58 25.88
C LEU A 566 14.43 -5.40 26.71
N LEU A 567 14.33 -5.58 28.02
CA LEU A 567 14.07 -4.50 28.98
C LEU A 567 15.40 -3.92 29.44
N VAL A 568 15.57 -2.62 29.20
CA VAL A 568 16.80 -1.88 29.52
C VAL A 568 16.54 -0.98 30.72
N PHE A 569 17.19 -1.27 31.84
CA PHE A 569 17.06 -0.52 33.10
C PHE A 569 18.25 0.41 33.31
N THR A 570 17.98 1.66 33.69
CA THR A 570 19.02 2.65 33.95
C THR A 570 19.31 2.84 35.44
N ASP A 571 20.48 3.39 35.77
CA ASP A 571 20.89 3.76 37.11
C ASP A 571 19.92 4.72 37.80
N LYS A 572 19.18 5.53 37.04
CA LYS A 572 18.13 6.43 37.52
C LYS A 572 16.78 5.74 37.81
N GLY A 573 16.71 4.41 37.62
CA GLY A 573 15.50 3.63 37.88
C GLY A 573 14.43 3.78 36.82
N LYS A 574 14.78 4.14 35.57
CA LYS A 574 13.90 4.08 34.41
C LYS A 574 14.07 2.76 33.67
N VAL A 575 13.07 2.42 32.86
CA VAL A 575 13.05 1.24 31.97
C VAL A 575 12.65 1.62 30.57
N TYR A 576 13.33 1.07 29.58
CA TYR A 576 13.05 1.13 28.15
C TYR A 576 12.83 -0.29 27.62
N ARG A 577 12.14 -0.43 26.49
CA ARG A 577 11.87 -1.72 25.85
C ARG A 577 12.23 -1.67 24.37
N MET A 578 12.93 -2.70 23.90
CA MET A 578 13.22 -2.95 22.49
C MET A 578 13.18 -4.44 22.20
N LYS A 579 13.15 -4.85 20.92
CA LYS A 579 13.33 -6.23 20.49
C LYS A 579 14.81 -6.57 20.32
N GLY A 580 15.18 -7.85 20.49
CA GLY A 580 16.57 -8.30 20.32
C GLY A 580 17.14 -7.98 18.94
N TYR A 581 16.33 -8.14 17.89
CA TYR A 581 16.74 -7.82 16.51
C TYR A 581 16.99 -6.34 16.26
N ASN A 582 16.50 -5.43 17.11
CA ASN A 582 16.77 -3.99 16.97
C ASN A 582 18.19 -3.62 17.40
N VAL A 583 18.91 -4.52 18.07
CA VAL A 583 20.33 -4.32 18.37
C VAL A 583 21.13 -4.72 17.13
N PRO A 584 21.90 -3.81 16.50
CA PRO A 584 22.64 -4.13 15.28
C PRO A 584 23.71 -5.21 15.50
N GLU A 585 23.87 -6.07 14.48
CA GLU A 585 24.91 -7.05 14.44
C GLU A 585 26.25 -6.45 14.05
N PHE A 586 27.30 -6.83 14.74
CA PHE A 586 28.66 -6.38 14.49
C PHE A 586 29.65 -7.53 14.58
N SER A 587 30.82 -7.34 14.01
CA SER A 587 31.93 -8.31 14.17
C SER A 587 32.38 -8.40 15.64
N ARG A 588 32.97 -9.54 16.01
CA ARG A 588 33.46 -9.81 17.37
C ARG A 588 34.33 -8.70 17.93
N THR A 589 35.26 -8.14 17.13
CA THR A 589 36.23 -7.13 17.55
C THR A 589 35.68 -5.70 17.49
N SER A 590 34.54 -5.48 16.84
CA SER A 590 34.00 -4.13 16.69
C SER A 590 33.47 -3.56 18.02
N LYS A 591 33.42 -2.25 18.12
CA LYS A 591 33.02 -1.49 19.32
C LYS A 591 31.49 -1.50 19.54
N GLY A 592 30.68 -1.75 18.50
CA GLY A 592 29.23 -1.56 18.57
C GLY A 592 28.82 -0.09 18.46
N ILE A 593 27.57 0.20 18.83
CA ILE A 593 27.00 1.55 18.79
C ILE A 593 26.59 2.02 20.20
N PRO A 594 26.55 3.31 20.49
CA PRO A 594 26.01 3.81 21.75
C PRO A 594 24.53 3.46 21.87
N ALA A 595 24.11 2.88 22.97
CA ALA A 595 22.72 2.48 23.21
C ALA A 595 21.74 3.67 23.20
N ILE A 596 22.19 4.88 23.46
CA ILE A 596 21.41 6.11 23.34
C ILE A 596 20.89 6.35 21.89
N ASN A 597 21.53 5.75 20.90
CA ASN A 597 21.06 5.80 19.50
C ASN A 597 19.90 4.84 19.22
N LEU A 598 19.69 3.83 20.08
CA LEU A 598 18.62 2.85 19.93
C LEU A 598 17.40 3.17 20.78
N ILE A 599 17.61 3.79 21.95
CA ILE A 599 16.55 4.16 22.90
C ILE A 599 16.64 5.63 23.29
N SER A 600 15.48 6.26 23.52
CA SER A 600 15.40 7.71 23.86
C SER A 600 15.74 7.95 25.33
N MET A 601 16.98 7.61 25.74
CA MET A 601 17.47 7.85 27.10
C MET A 601 18.13 9.22 27.23
N GLU A 602 18.18 9.76 28.46
CA GLU A 602 18.85 11.02 28.75
C GLU A 602 20.39 10.84 28.78
N LYS A 603 21.15 11.83 28.38
CA LYS A 603 22.63 11.78 28.36
C LYS A 603 23.26 11.52 29.74
N THR A 604 22.51 11.73 30.81
CA THR A 604 22.98 11.55 32.22
C THR A 604 22.60 10.18 32.78
N GLU A 605 21.95 9.32 32.00
CA GLU A 605 21.57 7.97 32.41
C GLU A 605 22.60 6.93 31.93
N ASN A 606 22.89 5.96 32.79
CA ASN A 606 23.71 4.80 32.46
C ASN A 606 22.87 3.51 32.55
N ILE A 607 23.08 2.60 31.63
CA ILE A 607 22.40 1.29 31.64
C ILE A 607 23.04 0.45 32.76
N ARG A 608 22.19 -0.16 33.61
CA ARG A 608 22.63 -1.01 34.75
C ARG A 608 22.16 -2.44 34.67
N ALA A 609 21.02 -2.70 34.02
CA ALA A 609 20.54 -4.06 33.86
C ALA A 609 19.84 -4.20 32.53
N LEU A 610 20.14 -5.31 31.88
CA LEU A 610 19.41 -5.81 30.72
C LEU A 610 18.65 -7.06 31.15
N VAL A 611 17.39 -7.17 30.87
CA VAL A 611 16.55 -8.31 31.20
C VAL A 611 15.83 -8.79 29.93
N PRO A 612 16.18 -9.98 29.43
CA PRO A 612 15.42 -10.59 28.35
C PRO A 612 14.04 -10.99 28.85
N TYR A 613 13.03 -10.80 28.00
CA TYR A 613 11.64 -11.14 28.27
C TYR A 613 11.01 -11.77 27.03
N SER A 614 10.64 -13.04 27.14
CA SER A 614 9.78 -13.75 26.20
C SER A 614 8.34 -13.72 26.69
N GLN A 615 7.36 -13.67 25.78
CA GLN A 615 5.94 -13.71 26.15
C GLN A 615 5.48 -15.05 26.72
N ASP A 616 6.22 -16.13 26.49
CA ASP A 616 5.91 -17.49 26.93
C ASP A 616 6.50 -17.86 28.30
N HIS A 617 7.02 -16.92 29.08
CA HIS A 617 7.67 -17.19 30.37
C HIS A 617 6.70 -17.19 31.55
N ASP A 618 6.85 -18.19 32.46
CA ASP A 618 6.16 -18.33 33.76
C ASP A 618 6.50 -17.21 34.78
N SER A 619 7.33 -16.23 34.43
CA SER A 619 7.77 -15.16 35.31
C SER A 619 6.66 -14.15 35.57
N LYS A 620 6.28 -14.00 36.86
CA LYS A 620 5.18 -13.10 37.28
C LYS A 620 5.65 -11.74 37.78
N PHE A 621 6.91 -11.66 38.24
CA PHE A 621 7.45 -10.49 38.92
C PHE A 621 8.83 -10.09 38.40
N LEU A 622 9.14 -8.79 38.50
CA LEU A 622 10.49 -8.26 38.45
C LEU A 622 10.97 -7.91 39.86
N PHE A 623 12.13 -8.45 40.21
CA PHE A 623 12.79 -8.22 41.50
C PHE A 623 13.96 -7.26 41.31
N PHE A 624 13.92 -6.13 42.02
CA PHE A 624 14.88 -5.03 41.94
C PHE A 624 15.78 -5.03 43.18
N VAL A 625 17.06 -4.73 42.98
CA VAL A 625 18.01 -4.52 44.07
C VAL A 625 18.84 -3.29 43.76
N THR A 626 18.97 -2.40 44.77
CA THR A 626 19.82 -1.21 44.64
C THR A 626 21.22 -1.46 45.20
N LYS A 627 22.20 -0.63 44.91
CA LYS A 627 23.56 -0.69 45.46
C LYS A 627 23.61 -0.69 46.97
N GLN A 628 22.71 0.06 47.62
CA GLN A 628 22.62 0.10 49.10
C GLN A 628 21.78 -1.04 49.73
N GLY A 629 21.34 -1.98 48.91
CA GLY A 629 20.60 -3.17 49.36
C GLY A 629 19.13 -2.95 49.65
N ILE A 630 18.51 -1.93 49.06
CA ILE A 630 17.07 -1.77 49.01
C ILE A 630 16.52 -2.74 47.95
N ILE A 631 15.42 -3.41 48.24
CA ILE A 631 14.79 -4.37 47.34
C ILE A 631 13.34 -3.99 47.05
N LYS A 632 12.85 -4.41 45.89
CA LYS A 632 11.47 -4.19 45.49
C LYS A 632 11.02 -5.34 44.59
N ARG A 633 9.75 -5.72 44.69
CA ARG A 633 9.10 -6.67 43.79
C ARG A 633 7.91 -5.99 43.13
N THR A 634 7.77 -6.10 41.79
CA THR A 634 6.69 -5.50 41.03
C THR A 634 6.18 -6.52 40.01
N THR A 635 4.90 -6.58 39.73
CA THR A 635 4.31 -7.45 38.71
C THR A 635 4.75 -7.05 37.30
N PHE A 636 4.91 -8.04 36.42
CA PHE A 636 5.30 -7.79 35.02
C PHE A 636 4.31 -6.92 34.26
N ASP A 637 3.00 -7.04 34.51
CA ASP A 637 1.92 -6.30 33.86
C ASP A 637 2.14 -4.77 33.93
N GLU A 638 2.80 -4.28 34.97
CA GLU A 638 3.16 -2.88 35.11
C GLU A 638 4.14 -2.36 34.03
N TYR A 639 4.79 -3.30 33.29
CA TYR A 639 5.84 -3.03 32.30
C TYR A 639 5.47 -3.48 30.87
N GLU A 640 4.28 -4.03 30.62
CA GLU A 640 3.84 -4.46 29.28
C GLU A 640 3.81 -3.31 28.28
N ASN A 641 3.37 -2.14 28.70
CA ASN A 641 3.24 -0.98 27.84
C ASN A 641 4.27 0.08 28.20
N ILE A 642 5.44 0.03 27.55
CA ILE A 642 6.51 1.03 27.72
C ILE A 642 6.59 1.90 26.45
N ASN A 643 6.40 3.21 26.62
CA ASN A 643 6.53 4.18 25.54
C ASN A 643 8.01 4.38 25.18
N LYS A 644 8.31 4.91 23.97
CA LYS A 644 9.66 5.19 23.49
C LYS A 644 10.50 6.06 24.46
N ASN A 645 9.83 6.93 25.23
CA ASN A 645 10.49 7.81 26.24
C ASN A 645 10.78 7.11 27.57
N GLY A 646 10.54 5.79 27.66
CA GLY A 646 10.74 5.02 28.89
C GLY A 646 9.67 5.27 29.97
N LYS A 647 9.74 4.51 31.04
CA LYS A 647 8.89 4.61 32.24
C LYS A 647 9.75 4.52 33.51
N ILE A 648 9.28 5.13 34.60
CA ILE A 648 9.91 4.96 35.92
C ILE A 648 9.66 3.51 36.37
N ALA A 649 10.74 2.75 36.62
CA ALA A 649 10.70 1.38 37.10
C ALA A 649 10.76 1.29 38.64
N ILE A 650 11.58 2.14 39.28
CA ILE A 650 11.72 2.23 40.72
C ILE A 650 12.10 3.68 41.09
N LYS A 651 11.53 4.22 42.19
CA LYS A 651 11.94 5.52 42.75
C LYS A 651 13.12 5.28 43.69
N LEU A 652 14.28 5.85 43.40
CA LEU A 652 15.51 5.73 44.18
C LEU A 652 15.56 6.76 45.32
N ASN A 653 16.44 6.52 46.35
CA ASN A 653 16.86 7.53 47.30
C ASN A 653 17.96 8.40 46.66
N GLU A 654 18.26 9.57 47.28
CA GLU A 654 19.16 10.58 46.68
C GLU A 654 20.57 10.08 46.34
N ASP A 655 21.11 9.17 47.12
CA ASP A 655 22.51 8.64 46.96
C ASP A 655 22.51 7.14 46.58
N ASP A 656 21.42 6.59 46.02
CA ASP A 656 21.31 5.20 45.66
C ASP A 656 21.12 5.00 44.14
N GLU A 657 21.61 3.90 43.61
CA GLU A 657 21.51 3.52 42.23
C GLU A 657 20.89 2.12 42.10
N LEU A 658 20.16 1.89 41.03
CA LEU A 658 19.72 0.53 40.68
C LEU A 658 20.94 -0.31 40.31
N ALA A 659 21.07 -1.50 40.92
CA ALA A 659 22.20 -2.41 40.70
C ALA A 659 21.81 -3.63 39.85
N PHE A 660 20.73 -4.33 40.23
CA PHE A 660 20.30 -5.57 39.55
C PHE A 660 18.76 -5.62 39.41
N VAL A 661 18.34 -6.29 38.35
CA VAL A 661 16.94 -6.67 38.16
C VAL A 661 16.89 -8.12 37.67
N ARG A 662 15.93 -8.93 38.17
CA ARG A 662 15.69 -10.31 37.75
C ARG A 662 14.21 -10.57 37.64
N SER A 663 13.88 -11.46 36.73
CA SER A 663 12.53 -12.01 36.61
C SER A 663 12.35 -13.17 37.61
N THR A 664 11.15 -13.26 38.24
CA THR A 664 10.87 -14.29 39.28
C THR A 664 9.40 -14.75 39.17
N ASP A 665 9.14 -15.95 39.76
CA ASP A 665 7.79 -16.56 39.77
C ASP A 665 6.91 -16.12 40.97
N GLY A 666 7.51 -15.41 41.95
CA GLY A 666 6.87 -14.99 43.21
C GLY A 666 7.13 -15.85 44.43
N ASN A 667 7.75 -17.00 44.23
CA ASN A 667 8.10 -17.95 45.31
C ASN A 667 9.59 -18.22 45.37
N ALA A 668 10.39 -17.56 44.56
CA ALA A 668 11.82 -17.77 44.47
C ALA A 668 12.57 -17.48 45.79
N GLU A 669 13.66 -18.17 45.99
CA GLU A 669 14.63 -17.83 47.03
C GLU A 669 15.64 -16.84 46.46
N ILE A 670 15.71 -15.71 47.12
CA ILE A 670 16.56 -14.58 46.68
C ILE A 670 17.89 -14.63 47.46
N ILE A 671 19.00 -14.58 46.72
CA ILE A 671 20.35 -14.50 47.27
C ILE A 671 21.00 -13.18 46.79
N ILE A 672 21.41 -12.34 47.72
CA ILE A 672 22.08 -11.06 47.42
C ILE A 672 23.48 -11.08 48.05
N ALA A 673 24.52 -10.79 47.27
CA ALA A 673 25.89 -10.70 47.74
C ALA A 673 26.45 -9.29 47.70
N GLY A 674 27.30 -8.98 48.66
CA GLY A 674 28.04 -7.71 48.72
C GLY A 674 29.52 -7.88 48.41
N SER A 675 30.14 -6.74 48.03
CA SER A 675 31.58 -6.62 47.76
C SER A 675 32.46 -7.06 48.93
N ASN A 676 31.93 -7.07 50.16
CA ASN A 676 32.56 -7.53 51.37
C ASN A 676 32.62 -9.06 51.53
N GLY A 677 32.18 -9.83 50.47
CA GLY A 677 32.20 -11.27 50.50
C GLY A 677 31.12 -11.93 51.38
N LYS A 678 30.09 -11.21 51.78
CA LYS A 678 28.90 -11.70 52.49
C LYS A 678 27.68 -11.82 51.58
N ALA A 679 26.79 -12.78 51.89
CA ALA A 679 25.52 -12.97 51.16
C ALA A 679 24.36 -13.24 52.12
N VAL A 680 23.15 -12.80 51.73
CA VAL A 680 21.88 -13.11 52.40
C VAL A 680 21.05 -14.02 51.50
N ARG A 681 20.27 -14.95 52.09
CA ARG A 681 19.29 -15.78 51.43
C ARG A 681 17.94 -15.64 52.15
N PHE A 682 16.88 -15.34 51.45
CA PHE A 682 15.54 -15.22 52.00
C PHE A 682 14.48 -15.53 50.95
N LEU A 683 13.26 -15.83 51.36
CA LEU A 683 12.14 -16.07 50.46
C LEU A 683 11.60 -14.76 49.87
N GLU A 684 11.38 -14.75 48.55
CA GLU A 684 10.80 -13.60 47.80
C GLU A 684 9.45 -13.16 48.37
N ASN A 685 8.59 -14.11 48.77
CA ASN A 685 7.26 -13.85 49.28
C ASN A 685 7.23 -12.96 50.53
N THR A 686 8.38 -12.86 51.27
CA THR A 686 8.53 -11.94 52.40
C THR A 686 8.53 -10.45 51.97
N VAL A 687 8.60 -10.19 50.65
CA VAL A 687 8.52 -8.85 50.04
C VAL A 687 7.17 -8.74 49.34
N ARG A 688 6.26 -7.93 49.88
CA ARG A 688 4.97 -7.68 49.22
C ARG A 688 5.16 -7.04 47.83
N PRO A 689 4.33 -7.34 46.83
CA PRO A 689 4.35 -6.62 45.57
C PRO A 689 4.12 -5.13 45.79
N LEU A 690 4.87 -4.29 45.12
CA LEU A 690 4.81 -2.82 45.19
C LEU A 690 4.60 -2.26 43.79
N GLY A 691 3.84 -1.19 43.71
CA GLY A 691 3.66 -0.50 42.43
C GLY A 691 4.97 0.08 41.89
N ARG A 692 5.00 0.36 40.59
CA ARG A 692 6.16 0.76 39.82
C ARG A 692 6.94 1.93 40.43
N THR A 693 6.29 2.96 40.91
CA THR A 693 6.89 4.19 41.50
C THR A 693 7.30 4.08 42.96
N ALA A 694 7.18 2.92 43.59
CA ALA A 694 7.58 2.71 44.99
C ALA A 694 9.12 2.63 45.13
N ARG A 695 9.66 3.03 46.31
CA ARG A 695 11.10 3.02 46.64
C ARG A 695 11.61 1.60 47.01
N GLY A 696 10.78 0.75 47.56
CA GLY A 696 11.17 -0.55 48.09
C GLY A 696 11.40 -0.60 49.60
N VAL A 697 11.99 -1.71 50.05
CA VAL A 697 12.27 -2.01 51.46
C VAL A 697 13.71 -2.51 51.62
N LYS A 698 14.29 -2.46 52.84
CA LYS A 698 15.63 -3.00 53.11
C LYS A 698 15.70 -4.51 52.99
N GLY A 699 16.52 -5.02 52.04
CA GLY A 699 16.73 -6.42 51.73
C GLY A 699 18.05 -6.96 52.30
N PHE A 700 19.13 -6.19 52.19
CA PHE A 700 20.45 -6.54 52.62
C PHE A 700 21.14 -5.38 53.38
N ASN A 701 21.82 -5.68 54.46
CA ASN A 701 22.68 -4.72 55.16
C ASN A 701 24.10 -4.86 54.65
N VAL A 702 24.52 -3.97 53.73
CA VAL A 702 25.82 -4.03 53.02
C VAL A 702 27.03 -3.72 53.87
N ASP A 703 26.83 -3.22 55.12
CA ASP A 703 27.89 -3.06 56.16
C ASP A 703 29.16 -2.32 55.59
N GLY A 704 28.95 -1.16 54.96
CA GLY A 704 30.01 -0.33 54.35
C GLY A 704 30.48 -0.75 52.96
N GLY A 705 29.92 -1.85 52.41
CA GLY A 705 30.12 -2.29 51.03
C GLY A 705 28.99 -1.87 50.09
N TYR A 706 28.88 -2.50 48.93
CA TYR A 706 27.81 -2.38 47.97
C TYR A 706 27.40 -3.73 47.41
N VAL A 707 26.20 -3.82 46.86
CA VAL A 707 25.68 -5.09 46.26
C VAL A 707 26.42 -5.34 44.94
N ILE A 708 26.86 -6.60 44.74
CA ILE A 708 27.62 -7.04 43.56
C ILE A 708 26.97 -8.24 42.84
N GLY A 709 25.95 -8.85 43.40
CA GLY A 709 25.28 -9.96 42.79
C GLY A 709 23.89 -10.19 43.34
N LEU A 710 23.00 -10.60 42.45
CA LEU A 710 21.64 -11.05 42.71
C LEU A 710 21.47 -12.38 42.00
N ALA A 711 21.03 -13.42 42.71
CA ALA A 711 20.76 -14.75 42.20
C ALA A 711 19.48 -15.31 42.81
N THR A 712 18.87 -16.27 42.13
CA THR A 712 17.68 -17.00 42.58
C THR A 712 17.90 -18.51 42.49
N ASN A 713 17.13 -19.25 43.28
CA ASN A 713 17.15 -20.73 43.17
C ASN A 713 16.56 -21.28 41.88
N LEU A 714 15.85 -20.45 41.13
CA LEU A 714 15.31 -20.79 39.80
C LEU A 714 16.41 -20.88 38.75
N GLU A 715 17.55 -20.20 38.96
CA GLU A 715 18.68 -20.16 38.03
C GLU A 715 19.61 -21.40 38.19
N GLY A 716 19.54 -22.13 39.31
CA GLY A 716 20.36 -23.34 39.54
C GLY A 716 20.59 -23.68 41.02
N GLU A 717 21.18 -24.85 41.25
CA GLU A 717 21.46 -25.42 42.59
C GLU A 717 22.82 -25.01 43.19
N TYR A 718 23.69 -24.42 42.38
CA TYR A 718 25.01 -24.00 42.81
C TYR A 718 25.17 -22.50 42.70
N ILE A 719 25.96 -21.92 43.64
CA ILE A 719 26.34 -20.51 43.58
C ILE A 719 27.80 -20.47 43.08
N LEU A 720 27.92 -19.92 41.86
CA LEU A 720 29.22 -19.57 41.28
C LEU A 720 29.69 -18.25 41.86
N THR A 721 30.95 -18.19 42.36
CA THR A 721 31.59 -16.95 42.78
C THR A 721 32.92 -16.78 42.07
N ILE A 722 33.17 -15.59 41.54
CA ILE A 722 34.43 -15.25 40.87
C ILE A 722 34.94 -13.92 41.44
N THR A 723 36.24 -13.84 41.64
CA THR A 723 36.94 -12.67 42.26
C THR A 723 37.80 -11.92 41.24
N GLU A 724 38.20 -10.72 41.58
CA GLU A 724 39.02 -9.81 40.71
C GLU A 724 40.26 -10.51 40.13
N ASN A 725 40.97 -11.32 40.92
CA ASN A 725 42.20 -11.96 40.47
C ASN A 725 41.96 -13.36 39.82
N GLY A 726 40.72 -13.66 39.35
CA GLY A 726 40.38 -14.83 38.59
C GLY A 726 40.26 -16.13 39.38
N PHE A 727 40.04 -16.04 40.72
CA PHE A 727 39.68 -17.22 41.51
C PHE A 727 38.17 -17.43 41.47
N GLY A 728 37.77 -18.67 41.23
CA GLY A 728 36.34 -19.05 41.16
C GLY A 728 36.06 -20.38 41.80
N LYS A 729 34.82 -20.59 42.18
CA LYS A 729 34.29 -21.84 42.71
C LYS A 729 32.79 -21.93 42.55
N LYS A 730 32.26 -23.15 42.59
CA LYS A 730 30.87 -23.45 42.88
C LYS A 730 30.68 -23.81 44.34
N SER A 731 29.57 -23.41 44.95
CA SER A 731 29.17 -23.87 46.29
C SER A 731 27.70 -24.29 46.25
N SER A 732 27.30 -25.32 46.98
CA SER A 732 25.89 -25.71 47.04
C SER A 732 25.04 -24.58 47.61
N LEU A 733 23.88 -24.34 47.02
CA LEU A 733 22.88 -23.40 47.52
C LEU A 733 22.44 -23.76 48.94
N ALA A 734 22.40 -25.05 49.26
CA ALA A 734 22.06 -25.59 50.59
C ALA A 734 23.00 -25.10 51.70
N ASP A 735 24.26 -24.76 51.37
CA ASP A 735 25.24 -24.24 52.35
C ASP A 735 24.89 -22.83 52.88
N TYR A 736 23.96 -22.14 52.21
CA TYR A 736 23.51 -20.80 52.60
C TYR A 736 22.24 -20.92 53.45
N ARG A 737 22.35 -20.66 54.72
CA ARG A 737 21.18 -20.68 55.62
C ARG A 737 20.16 -19.60 55.24
N MET A 738 18.90 -19.96 55.36
CA MET A 738 17.79 -19.00 55.28
C MET A 738 17.89 -17.93 56.36
N THR A 739 17.81 -16.67 55.99
CA THR A 739 17.84 -15.51 56.90
C THR A 739 16.62 -14.61 56.69
N ARG A 740 16.43 -13.66 57.58
CA ARG A 740 15.43 -12.60 57.35
C ARG A 740 15.99 -11.56 56.40
N ARG A 741 15.15 -10.95 55.55
CA ARG A 741 15.54 -9.77 54.78
C ARG A 741 16.08 -8.64 55.68
N GLY A 742 17.08 -7.87 55.21
CA GLY A 742 17.75 -6.80 55.97
C GLY A 742 18.88 -7.32 56.90
N ALA A 743 19.21 -8.63 56.90
CA ALA A 743 20.32 -9.19 57.66
C ALA A 743 21.70 -8.77 57.13
N ARG A 744 22.75 -8.89 57.94
CA ARG A 744 24.18 -8.69 57.57
C ARG A 744 24.77 -9.82 56.71
N GLY A 745 24.02 -10.93 56.53
CA GLY A 745 24.42 -12.08 55.73
C GLY A 745 25.47 -12.99 56.34
N VAL A 746 25.83 -14.02 55.55
CA VAL A 746 26.85 -15.03 55.86
C VAL A 746 28.03 -14.90 54.89
N LYS A 747 29.23 -15.34 55.27
CA LYS A 747 30.45 -15.32 54.45
C LYS A 747 30.26 -16.23 53.24
N THR A 748 30.40 -15.75 52.00
CA THR A 748 30.30 -16.50 50.75
C THR A 748 31.64 -16.78 50.07
N VAL A 749 32.62 -15.94 50.28
CA VAL A 749 34.01 -16.14 49.86
C VAL A 749 34.99 -15.49 50.85
N ASN A 750 36.18 -16.05 50.96
CA ASN A 750 37.24 -15.44 51.77
C ASN A 750 38.00 -14.42 50.90
N VAL A 751 37.69 -13.14 51.10
CA VAL A 751 38.35 -12.02 50.45
C VAL A 751 39.70 -11.82 51.05
N THR A 752 40.80 -11.98 50.27
CA THR A 752 42.21 -11.78 50.65
C THR A 752 42.91 -10.96 49.58
N GLN A 753 44.11 -10.45 49.87
CA GLN A 753 44.93 -9.75 48.86
C GLN A 753 45.21 -10.67 47.63
N LYS A 754 45.31 -11.98 47.82
CA LYS A 754 45.54 -12.95 46.72
C LYS A 754 44.33 -13.14 45.82
N SER A 755 43.13 -13.14 46.37
CA SER A 755 41.89 -13.36 45.59
C SER A 755 41.32 -12.06 45.01
N GLY A 756 41.57 -10.92 45.59
CA GLY A 756 40.89 -9.66 45.31
C GLY A 756 39.46 -9.67 45.85
N LYS A 757 38.67 -8.60 45.55
CA LYS A 757 37.26 -8.49 45.97
C LYS A 757 36.39 -9.45 45.17
N LEU A 758 35.19 -9.71 45.67
CA LEU A 758 34.19 -10.47 44.97
C LEU A 758 33.61 -9.60 43.84
N VAL A 759 33.66 -10.12 42.59
CA VAL A 759 33.18 -9.42 41.38
C VAL A 759 31.84 -9.99 40.95
N CYS A 760 31.67 -11.29 40.97
CA CYS A 760 30.47 -11.95 40.48
C CYS A 760 29.94 -13.01 41.45
N MET A 761 28.63 -13.03 41.62
CA MET A 761 27.88 -14.13 42.23
C MET A 761 26.66 -14.44 41.36
N ARG A 762 26.53 -15.69 40.88
CA ARG A 762 25.42 -16.20 40.07
C ARG A 762 24.97 -17.55 40.57
N ALA A 763 23.67 -17.87 40.45
CA ALA A 763 23.22 -19.25 40.57
C ALA A 763 23.41 -19.95 39.23
N VAL A 764 23.76 -21.23 39.25
CA VAL A 764 24.05 -22.06 38.07
C VAL A 764 23.65 -23.52 38.34
N ARG A 765 23.27 -24.22 37.27
CA ARG A 765 22.99 -25.68 37.31
C ARG A 765 24.26 -26.50 37.39
N GLY A 766 25.33 -26.06 36.76
CA GLY A 766 26.64 -26.67 36.80
C GLY A 766 27.05 -27.38 35.50
N ASP A 767 26.18 -27.46 34.53
CA ASP A 767 26.40 -28.00 33.18
C ASP A 767 26.57 -26.91 32.12
N GLU A 768 26.23 -25.67 32.45
CA GLU A 768 26.33 -24.52 31.58
C GLU A 768 27.78 -24.14 31.25
N ASP A 769 27.92 -23.25 30.26
CA ASP A 769 29.16 -22.58 29.97
C ASP A 769 29.19 -21.18 30.62
N CYS A 770 30.41 -20.78 30.97
CA CYS A 770 30.64 -19.48 31.59
C CYS A 770 31.62 -18.65 30.77
N MET A 771 31.20 -17.45 30.39
CA MET A 771 32.10 -16.47 29.80
C MET A 771 32.62 -15.55 30.91
N ILE A 772 33.95 -15.46 31.01
CA ILE A 772 34.64 -14.60 31.98
C ILE A 772 35.42 -13.54 31.18
N MET A 773 35.27 -12.30 31.58
CA MET A 773 35.87 -11.19 30.88
C MET A 773 36.71 -10.31 31.79
N THR A 774 37.82 -9.81 31.27
CA THR A 774 38.72 -8.91 31.98
C THR A 774 38.50 -7.45 31.61
N ALA A 775 38.96 -6.54 32.44
CA ALA A 775 38.90 -5.11 32.18
C ALA A 775 39.65 -4.72 30.89
N GLY A 776 40.71 -5.43 30.53
CA GLY A 776 41.45 -5.25 29.28
C GLY A 776 40.77 -5.87 28.04
N GLY A 777 39.53 -6.39 28.16
CA GLY A 777 38.73 -6.94 27.06
C GLY A 777 39.08 -8.38 26.64
N ILE A 778 39.83 -9.12 27.43
CA ILE A 778 40.12 -10.53 27.18
C ILE A 778 38.91 -11.36 27.63
N VAL A 779 38.41 -12.23 26.77
CA VAL A 779 37.27 -13.12 27.02
C VAL A 779 37.70 -14.59 26.98
N ILE A 780 37.23 -15.36 27.94
CA ILE A 780 37.37 -16.83 27.95
C ILE A 780 36.00 -17.49 28.16
N ARG A 781 35.70 -18.53 27.41
CA ARG A 781 34.53 -19.39 27.60
C ARG A 781 35.03 -20.72 28.24
N ILE A 782 34.46 -21.08 29.36
CA ILE A 782 34.80 -22.35 30.09
C ILE A 782 33.52 -23.10 30.42
N SER A 783 33.57 -24.40 30.39
CA SER A 783 32.47 -25.23 30.90
C SER A 783 32.47 -25.25 32.41
N LEU A 784 31.33 -25.01 33.04
CA LEU A 784 31.17 -25.06 34.49
C LEU A 784 31.32 -26.47 35.05
N LYS A 785 31.24 -27.53 34.21
CA LYS A 785 31.64 -28.90 34.61
C LYS A 785 33.07 -28.97 35.12
N GLN A 786 33.97 -28.11 34.64
CA GLN A 786 35.38 -28.04 35.03
C GLN A 786 35.63 -27.24 36.31
N VAL A 787 34.64 -26.49 36.82
CA VAL A 787 34.76 -25.70 38.06
C VAL A 787 34.33 -26.57 39.25
N SER A 788 35.24 -26.83 40.17
CA SER A 788 34.99 -27.71 41.30
C SER A 788 34.06 -27.08 42.35
N VAL A 789 33.30 -27.94 43.05
CA VAL A 789 32.44 -27.56 44.17
C VAL A 789 33.24 -27.49 45.46
N TYR A 790 33.15 -26.36 46.15
CA TYR A 790 33.82 -26.10 47.43
C TYR A 790 32.86 -25.55 48.48
N SER A 791 33.23 -25.69 49.75
CA SER A 791 32.43 -25.10 50.82
C SER A 791 32.30 -23.59 50.67
N ARG A 792 31.22 -23.01 51.18
CA ARG A 792 30.82 -21.60 51.09
C ARG A 792 31.96 -20.62 51.44
N SER A 793 32.78 -20.90 52.47
CA SER A 793 33.85 -20.02 52.93
C SER A 793 35.22 -20.22 52.24
N ALA A 794 35.37 -21.17 51.33
CA ALA A 794 36.63 -21.45 50.64
C ALA A 794 36.99 -20.32 49.64
N GLN A 795 38.28 -20.19 49.30
CA GLN A 795 38.78 -19.20 48.36
C GLN A 795 38.51 -19.57 46.89
N GLY A 796 38.42 -20.89 46.61
CA GLY A 796 38.25 -21.43 45.24
C GLY A 796 39.58 -21.66 44.51
N VAL A 797 39.49 -22.00 43.24
CA VAL A 797 40.62 -22.27 42.32
C VAL A 797 40.74 -21.21 41.24
N LYS A 798 41.88 -21.12 40.57
CA LYS A 798 42.09 -20.17 39.48
C LYS A 798 41.34 -20.65 38.24
N VAL A 799 40.33 -19.89 37.79
CA VAL A 799 39.49 -20.20 36.63
C VAL A 799 39.94 -19.43 35.38
N ILE A 800 40.58 -18.25 35.54
CA ILE A 800 41.22 -17.49 34.48
C ILE A 800 42.56 -16.95 34.98
N ASN A 801 43.54 -16.85 34.07
CA ASN A 801 44.82 -16.24 34.37
C ASN A 801 44.84 -14.79 33.89
N VAL A 802 44.64 -13.85 34.80
CA VAL A 802 44.48 -12.44 34.49
C VAL A 802 45.80 -11.64 34.41
N LYS A 803 46.96 -12.27 34.79
CA LYS A 803 48.27 -11.59 34.88
C LYS A 803 48.21 -10.22 35.57
N ASP A 804 48.32 -9.11 34.81
CA ASP A 804 48.27 -7.73 35.26
C ASP A 804 46.90 -7.08 35.05
N ASP A 805 45.86 -7.86 34.82
CA ASP A 805 44.48 -7.42 34.57
C ASP A 805 43.55 -7.90 35.69
N ILE A 806 42.29 -7.47 35.65
CA ILE A 806 41.26 -7.90 36.63
C ILE A 806 40.03 -8.41 35.91
N VAL A 807 39.33 -9.37 36.52
CA VAL A 807 38.00 -9.81 36.03
C VAL A 807 36.99 -8.69 36.23
N SER A 808 36.28 -8.31 35.15
CA SER A 808 35.28 -7.24 35.15
C SER A 808 33.84 -7.75 35.09
N SER A 809 33.57 -8.81 34.30
CA SER A 809 32.22 -9.32 34.08
C SER A 809 32.22 -10.84 33.88
N VAL A 810 31.06 -11.45 34.16
CA VAL A 810 30.83 -12.88 34.01
C VAL A 810 29.43 -13.13 33.53
N ALA A 811 29.26 -13.87 32.42
CA ALA A 811 27.99 -14.31 31.87
C ALA A 811 27.87 -15.82 31.83
N ILE A 812 26.64 -16.32 31.96
CA ILE A 812 26.30 -17.76 31.87
C ILE A 812 25.62 -17.96 30.51
N LEU A 813 25.99 -19.04 29.81
CA LEU A 813 25.45 -19.47 28.53
C LEU A 813 24.93 -20.90 28.67
N GLU A 814 23.89 -21.25 27.91
CA GLU A 814 23.44 -22.61 27.75
C GLU A 814 24.57 -23.45 27.12
N PRO A 815 24.73 -24.76 27.50
CA PRO A 815 25.72 -25.64 26.88
C PRO A 815 25.38 -25.79 25.38
N GLU A 816 26.40 -25.85 24.51
CA GLU A 816 26.21 -26.30 23.13
C GLU A 816 25.83 -27.78 23.16
N GLU A 817 24.73 -28.18 22.51
CA GLU A 817 24.41 -29.59 22.28
C GLU A 817 25.54 -30.19 21.44
N ASP A 818 26.15 -31.31 21.92
CA ASP A 818 27.22 -32.00 21.24
C ASP A 818 26.85 -32.34 19.79
N SER A 819 27.29 -31.53 18.82
CA SER A 819 27.54 -32.04 17.49
C SER A 819 28.67 -33.04 17.61
N GLU A 820 28.42 -34.30 17.24
CA GLU A 820 29.31 -35.43 17.28
C GLU A 820 30.77 -35.02 17.08
N VAL A 821 31.59 -35.26 18.11
CA VAL A 821 33.03 -35.11 18.02
C VAL A 821 33.51 -36.12 17.00
N VAL A 822 33.77 -35.70 15.77
CA VAL A 822 34.61 -36.48 14.85
C VAL A 822 36.01 -36.45 15.45
N ASP A 823 36.36 -37.56 16.09
CA ASP A 823 37.69 -37.83 16.62
C ASP A 823 38.69 -37.96 15.44
N ILE A 824 39.34 -36.86 15.10
CA ILE A 824 40.49 -36.89 14.19
C ILE A 824 41.76 -37.09 15.03
N SER A 825 41.89 -38.28 15.58
CA SER A 825 43.18 -38.81 16.03
C SER A 825 43.62 -39.93 15.10
N HIS A 826 44.11 -39.58 13.94
CA HIS A 826 45.14 -40.41 13.25
C HIS A 826 46.17 -39.50 12.59
N ASN A 827 47.29 -39.42 13.25
CA ASN A 827 48.59 -39.11 12.63
C ASN A 827 48.85 -40.06 11.47
N GLU A 828 48.86 -39.58 10.25
CA GLU A 828 49.71 -40.13 9.24
C GLU A 828 50.65 -39.03 8.78
N VAL A 829 51.90 -39.22 9.16
CA VAL A 829 53.05 -38.56 8.60
C VAL A 829 53.15 -38.96 7.12
N LEU A 830 52.98 -38.01 6.25
CA LEU A 830 53.39 -38.14 4.88
C LEU A 830 54.30 -36.97 4.51
N ASP A 831 55.54 -37.34 4.52
CA ASP A 831 56.65 -37.04 3.61
C ASP A 831 56.72 -35.67 2.96
N GLU A 832 57.83 -35.02 3.24
CA GLU A 832 58.37 -33.80 2.61
C GLU A 832 58.54 -34.04 1.13
N GLY A 833 57.72 -33.37 0.33
CA GLY A 833 57.92 -33.16 -1.11
C GLY A 833 58.52 -31.77 -1.34
N VAL A 834 59.86 -31.80 -1.58
CA VAL A 834 60.67 -30.72 -2.09
C VAL A 834 60.03 -30.13 -3.36
N PHE A 835 59.77 -28.85 -3.36
CA PHE A 835 59.59 -28.07 -4.57
C PHE A 835 60.77 -27.09 -4.68
N GLU A 836 61.55 -27.38 -5.71
CA GLU A 836 62.66 -26.57 -6.23
C GLU A 836 62.17 -25.18 -6.66
N GLU A 837 62.93 -24.20 -6.19
CA GLU A 837 62.97 -22.84 -6.76
C GLU A 837 63.61 -22.94 -8.15
N THR A 838 63.05 -22.27 -9.12
CA THR A 838 63.77 -21.84 -10.34
C THR A 838 63.59 -20.34 -10.53
N PRO A 839 64.65 -19.66 -10.95
CA PRO A 839 64.88 -18.26 -10.67
C PRO A 839 64.39 -17.32 -11.81
N ASP A 840 64.43 -16.05 -11.41
CA ASP A 840 64.32 -14.84 -12.24
C ASP A 840 65.06 -14.92 -13.57
N ASP A 841 64.49 -14.29 -14.60
CA ASP A 841 65.23 -13.53 -15.62
C ASP A 841 64.33 -12.42 -16.20
N GLU A 842 64.72 -11.20 -15.85
CA GLU A 842 65.19 -10.05 -16.65
C GLU A 842 64.18 -9.43 -17.65
N GLU A 843 63.93 -8.21 -17.37
CA GLU A 843 64.02 -6.96 -18.17
C GLU A 843 64.00 -7.14 -19.72
N ASP A 844 63.08 -6.38 -20.31
CA ASP A 844 63.52 -5.42 -21.34
C ASP A 844 62.53 -4.27 -21.56
N SER A 845 63.00 -3.10 -21.35
CA SER A 845 62.56 -1.78 -21.77
C SER A 845 62.61 -1.66 -23.31
N ILE A 846 61.89 -0.72 -23.87
CA ILE A 846 62.19 0.26 -24.97
C ILE A 846 60.85 0.88 -25.38
N ASP A 847 60.58 2.10 -25.05
CA ASP A 847 60.94 3.41 -25.66
C ASP A 847 60.05 3.87 -26.80
N ASN A 848 59.42 5.02 -26.54
CA ASN A 848 59.17 6.19 -27.40
C ASN A 848 58.73 6.01 -28.87
N ASN A 849 57.65 6.66 -29.25
CA ASN A 849 57.73 7.96 -29.93
C ASN A 849 56.41 8.62 -30.21
N GLU A 850 56.45 9.91 -30.01
CA GLU A 850 55.63 11.02 -30.49
C GLU A 850 55.35 10.97 -32.01
N GLU A 851 54.25 11.61 -32.36
CA GLU A 851 54.05 12.67 -33.37
C GLU A 851 52.54 12.69 -33.72
N ASP A 852 51.80 13.73 -33.33
CA ASP A 852 51.66 15.04 -33.97
C ASP A 852 50.91 15.00 -35.30
N GLY A 853 49.86 15.77 -35.44
CA GLY A 853 49.27 16.08 -36.75
C GLY A 853 47.76 16.34 -36.72
N THR A 854 47.36 17.49 -36.21
CA THR A 854 46.68 18.63 -36.88
C THR A 854 45.46 18.39 -37.76
N ASP A 855 44.44 19.15 -37.42
CA ASP A 855 43.51 19.98 -38.20
C ASP A 855 42.55 19.35 -39.24
N SER A 856 41.32 19.66 -39.12
CA SER A 856 40.56 20.75 -39.77
C SER A 856 39.08 20.44 -39.93
N ASP A 857 38.31 21.33 -39.45
CA ASP A 857 37.10 22.00 -40.02
C ASP A 857 36.23 21.27 -41.06
N SER A 858 34.95 21.22 -40.82
CA SER A 858 33.89 22.07 -41.47
C SER A 858 32.54 21.36 -41.40
N GLU A 859 31.60 22.06 -40.83
CA GLU A 859 30.30 22.50 -41.37
C GLU A 859 29.60 21.54 -42.38
N GLU A 860 28.40 21.02 -41.93
CA GLU A 860 27.05 21.45 -42.32
C GLU A 860 26.03 20.85 -41.35
#